data_a3f83f01f7e104d5774a1c28499094d0
#
_entry.id   a3f83f01f7e104d5774a1c28499094d0
#
_cell.length_a   1.000
_cell.length_b   1.000
_cell.length_c   1.000
_cell.angle_alpha   90.00
_cell.angle_beta   90.00
_cell.angle_gamma   90.00
#
_symmetry.space_group_name_H-M   'P 1'
#
loop_
_entity.id
_entity.type
_entity.pdbx_description
1 polymer ?
#
loop_
_entity_poly.entity_id
_entity_poly.type
_entity_poly.pdbx_seq_one_letter_code
_entity_poly.pdbx_strand_id
1 'polypeptide(L)'
;EAGLATEKIVDGGNGNVNFPYANFKAIATVGEVGDNGLALTGYPDGQAAYLLDNDTIRVIYQSESYATMGKAPVPETYNWVMENGVTFSGSHIHTIDYDRAKFANFLNTGESAEGMVKGSGKLFNRIYNVFGDEVVKGEVWGNQALPDQTIVPFLPKYQLSEADFFLQSFCGAWYEQANKYGDGIGLADDVWLTAEEWEIGRMFTGSKKTGGKESAKTMGLASVVVDVKNQVAYTAPALGQTGYEKLMPINPQHEDYVVIVGAGYNHNQEPAPLKVYVGMKDRLADGSEIDYSTANERDAFLARNGMLYGRIYGFAMPTESYAALGLEANPAAKMMDEYLQNADAPNTFEGRFYPTSYQWSGWDNPVAVKDTEMMLWEQAGEQPEGYTFFNGDSKAEHPAVDPDITRTRYVQNMTNKGGILGFDFGNIGAALDTANGDLPEFLPASGIRVVAAVDGALTLKTGGEGAVKGGSAAIHVEKNKAAMVAPDGLYWTKHKDGSFLIVDEDSGNDFGERKYVLPINESDMTLSEANTGYLLGLAGGKHSSRYQAGASALGGAFSKATTSEFSGSWNVTALTAKKGPFDMFGFYSADEIAGTGEQKIIQGIDTKDQLFIGVVQARGESGGAVAEQGADAGGQIFQFNFKF
;
A
#
# COMPACT_ATOMS: atom_id res chain seq x y z
N GLU A 1 22.31 -4.10 4.58
CA GLU A 1 22.41 -2.86 5.39
C GLU A 1 22.76 -1.65 4.54
N ALA A 2 23.04 -1.86 3.29
CA ALA A 2 23.63 -0.85 2.42
C ALA A 2 22.72 0.33 2.10
N GLY A 3 21.47 0.30 2.26
CA GLY A 3 20.56 1.41 1.92
C GLY A 3 19.98 2.15 3.09
N LEU A 4 20.20 1.67 4.31
CA LEU A 4 19.55 2.23 5.47
C LEU A 4 20.28 3.46 6.03
N ALA A 5 19.49 4.41 6.49
CA ALA A 5 19.96 5.56 7.23
C ALA A 5 20.37 5.12 8.64
N THR A 6 21.57 4.62 8.78
CA THR A 6 22.18 4.30 10.07
C THR A 6 23.25 5.33 10.41
N GLU A 7 23.65 5.36 11.66
CA GLU A 7 24.64 6.31 12.16
C GLU A 7 25.98 6.32 11.41
N LYS A 8 26.34 5.22 10.76
CA LYS A 8 27.59 5.09 10.01
C LYS A 8 27.47 5.39 8.52
N ILE A 9 26.27 5.56 8.04
CA ILE A 9 25.99 5.58 6.59
C ILE A 9 25.50 6.95 6.15
N VAL A 10 24.84 7.64 7.03
CA VAL A 10 24.24 8.95 6.77
C VAL A 10 25.17 10.04 7.27
N ASP A 11 25.29 11.14 6.55
CA ASP A 11 26.01 12.34 6.94
C ASP A 11 27.46 12.13 7.39
N GLY A 12 28.19 11.32 6.66
CA GLY A 12 29.58 11.08 7.00
C GLY A 12 29.80 10.34 8.31
N GLY A 13 28.79 9.62 8.81
CA GLY A 13 28.86 8.83 10.01
C GLY A 13 28.28 9.47 11.28
N ASN A 14 27.55 10.56 11.14
CA ASN A 14 26.90 11.25 12.25
C ASN A 14 25.42 10.86 12.43
N GLY A 15 25.02 9.69 11.95
CA GLY A 15 23.62 9.26 11.86
C GLY A 15 22.85 9.39 13.16
N ASN A 16 23.34 8.86 14.26
CA ASN A 16 22.66 8.95 15.57
C ASN A 16 22.54 10.36 16.13
N VAL A 17 23.42 11.24 15.73
CA VAL A 17 23.37 12.65 16.15
C VAL A 17 22.29 13.38 15.35
N ASN A 18 22.16 13.05 14.07
CA ASN A 18 21.21 13.70 13.16
C ASN A 18 19.81 13.08 13.23
N PHE A 19 19.73 11.79 13.51
CA PHE A 19 18.50 11.01 13.59
C PHE A 19 18.36 10.29 14.94
N PRO A 20 18.20 11.05 16.05
CA PRO A 20 18.20 10.47 17.39
C PRO A 20 16.88 9.79 17.77
N TYR A 21 15.85 9.87 16.91
CA TYR A 21 14.49 9.47 17.24
C TYR A 21 14.13 8.04 16.83
N ALA A 22 15.03 7.31 16.16
CA ALA A 22 14.80 5.91 15.79
C ALA A 22 16.10 5.10 15.73
N ASN A 23 15.95 3.78 15.79
CA ASN A 23 16.97 2.82 15.36
C ASN A 23 16.44 2.07 14.16
N PHE A 24 17.34 1.70 13.24
CA PHE A 24 17.05 0.90 12.05
C PHE A 24 18.01 -0.26 11.94
N LYS A 25 17.51 -1.43 11.52
CA LYS A 25 18.35 -2.58 11.22
C LYS A 25 17.74 -3.45 10.13
N ALA A 26 18.48 -3.71 9.05
CA ALA A 26 18.02 -4.54 7.95
C ALA A 26 17.79 -5.99 8.39
N ILE A 27 16.69 -6.58 7.93
CA ILE A 27 16.34 -7.98 8.15
C ILE A 27 16.41 -8.81 6.87
N ALA A 28 16.32 -8.16 5.70
CA ALA A 28 16.52 -8.78 4.40
C ALA A 28 16.97 -7.73 3.36
N THR A 29 17.69 -8.18 2.34
CA THR A 29 18.16 -7.36 1.23
C THR A 29 17.75 -8.01 -0.08
N VAL A 30 17.21 -7.23 -1.01
CA VAL A 30 16.88 -7.70 -2.37
C VAL A 30 18.14 -8.22 -3.05
N GLY A 31 18.02 -9.36 -3.73
CA GLY A 31 19.14 -10.10 -4.31
C GLY A 31 19.65 -11.26 -3.45
N GLU A 32 19.28 -11.33 -2.17
CA GLU A 32 19.56 -12.53 -1.37
C GLU A 32 18.77 -13.73 -1.89
N VAL A 33 19.41 -14.87 -1.96
CA VAL A 33 18.84 -16.12 -2.45
C VAL A 33 18.56 -17.05 -1.29
N GLY A 34 17.30 -17.49 -1.18
CA GLY A 34 16.90 -18.44 -0.16
C GLY A 34 17.37 -19.88 -0.45
N ASP A 35 17.22 -20.76 0.53
CA ASP A 35 17.54 -22.18 0.38
C ASP A 35 16.73 -22.90 -0.71
N ASN A 36 15.60 -22.32 -1.08
CA ASN A 36 14.76 -22.78 -2.20
C ASN A 36 15.28 -22.34 -3.59
N GLY A 37 16.39 -21.62 -3.66
CA GLY A 37 16.99 -21.11 -4.89
C GLY A 37 16.31 -19.88 -5.49
N LEU A 38 15.31 -19.31 -4.82
CA LEU A 38 14.62 -18.09 -5.27
C LEU A 38 15.26 -16.85 -4.66
N ALA A 39 15.53 -15.85 -5.51
CA ALA A 39 16.00 -14.56 -5.04
C ALA A 39 14.83 -13.70 -4.52
N LEU A 40 15.11 -12.86 -3.53
CA LEU A 40 14.27 -11.73 -3.19
C LEU A 40 14.41 -10.70 -4.31
N THR A 41 13.27 -10.24 -4.87
CA THR A 41 13.27 -9.50 -6.12
C THR A 41 12.60 -8.13 -6.02
N GLY A 42 12.86 -7.30 -7.03
CA GLY A 42 12.17 -6.07 -7.31
C GLY A 42 12.46 -4.92 -6.35
N TYR A 43 11.64 -3.91 -6.41
CA TYR A 43 11.61 -2.81 -5.45
C TYR A 43 10.66 -3.20 -4.32
N PRO A 44 11.14 -3.42 -3.09
CA PRO A 44 10.26 -3.81 -2.00
C PRO A 44 9.29 -2.66 -1.65
N ASP A 45 8.01 -3.01 -1.58
CA ASP A 45 6.94 -2.08 -1.29
C ASP A 45 5.99 -2.66 -0.22
N GLY A 46 4.69 -2.71 -0.45
CA GLY A 46 3.74 -3.17 0.55
C GLY A 46 4.24 -4.33 1.39
N GLN A 47 4.16 -4.19 2.71
CA GLN A 47 4.65 -5.18 3.66
C GLN A 47 3.68 -5.40 4.82
N ALA A 48 3.75 -6.56 5.42
CA ALA A 48 3.08 -6.92 6.66
C ALA A 48 3.81 -8.06 7.37
N ALA A 49 3.36 -8.40 8.57
CA ALA A 49 3.82 -9.59 9.27
C ALA A 49 2.69 -10.20 10.09
N TYR A 50 2.75 -11.52 10.26
CA TYR A 50 1.85 -12.25 11.14
C TYR A 50 2.55 -13.48 11.74
N LEU A 51 1.93 -14.12 12.73
CA LEU A 51 2.43 -15.38 13.25
C LEU A 51 2.04 -16.54 12.34
N LEU A 52 3.02 -17.21 11.75
CA LEU A 52 2.80 -18.47 11.03
C LEU A 52 2.49 -19.61 12.02
N ASP A 53 3.19 -19.59 13.14
CA ASP A 53 2.99 -20.41 14.34
C ASP A 53 3.51 -19.64 15.58
N ASN A 54 3.43 -20.26 16.76
CA ASN A 54 3.86 -19.59 17.99
C ASN A 54 5.36 -19.24 18.06
N ASP A 55 6.19 -19.87 17.24
CA ASP A 55 7.64 -19.72 17.23
C ASP A 55 8.16 -19.06 15.93
N THR A 56 7.27 -18.71 15.02
CA THR A 56 7.62 -18.19 13.70
C THR A 56 6.84 -16.94 13.35
N ILE A 57 7.56 -15.86 13.07
CA ILE A 57 7.00 -14.66 12.44
C ILE A 57 7.23 -14.76 10.94
N ARG A 58 6.15 -14.67 10.17
CA ARG A 58 6.22 -14.51 8.71
C ARG A 58 6.12 -13.04 8.36
N VAL A 59 7.14 -12.53 7.68
CA VAL A 59 7.13 -11.22 7.03
C VAL A 59 6.74 -11.44 5.57
N ILE A 60 5.80 -10.63 5.08
CA ILE A 60 5.42 -10.56 3.67
C ILE A 60 5.90 -9.23 3.12
N TYR A 61 6.44 -9.22 1.93
CA TYR A 61 6.58 -8.01 1.15
C TYR A 61 6.27 -8.30 -0.32
N GLN A 62 5.75 -7.32 -1.01
CA GLN A 62 5.59 -7.38 -2.46
C GLN A 62 6.60 -6.49 -3.15
N SER A 63 6.83 -6.76 -4.41
CA SER A 63 7.80 -6.03 -5.19
C SER A 63 7.23 -5.49 -6.48
N GLU A 64 7.58 -4.29 -6.82
CA GLU A 64 7.53 -3.80 -8.18
C GLU A 64 8.68 -4.42 -8.98
N SER A 65 8.46 -4.75 -10.24
CA SER A 65 9.46 -5.47 -11.03
C SER A 65 9.58 -4.96 -12.47
N TYR A 66 9.43 -3.68 -12.67
CA TYR A 66 9.48 -3.05 -14.01
C TYR A 66 10.69 -3.48 -14.84
N ALA A 67 11.82 -3.53 -14.20
CA ALA A 67 13.09 -3.73 -14.84
C ALA A 67 13.33 -5.16 -15.28
N THR A 68 12.88 -6.13 -14.48
CA THR A 68 13.00 -7.56 -14.80
C THR A 68 12.16 -7.96 -15.99
N MET A 69 11.08 -7.23 -16.28
CA MET A 69 10.20 -7.51 -17.41
C MET A 69 10.74 -7.00 -18.76
N GLY A 70 11.54 -5.95 -18.73
CA GLY A 70 12.17 -5.36 -19.92
C GLY A 70 13.46 -6.03 -20.36
N LYS A 71 14.07 -6.87 -19.53
CA LYS A 71 15.37 -7.52 -19.80
C LYS A 71 15.18 -9.00 -20.08
N ALA A 72 15.64 -9.41 -21.24
CA ALA A 72 15.75 -10.83 -21.58
C ALA A 72 17.24 -11.21 -21.66
N PRO A 73 17.63 -12.38 -21.13
CA PRO A 73 16.80 -13.33 -20.40
C PRO A 73 16.53 -12.88 -18.95
N VAL A 74 15.32 -13.16 -18.45
CA VAL A 74 15.03 -12.98 -17.03
C VAL A 74 15.79 -14.08 -16.27
N PRO A 75 16.54 -13.75 -15.19
CA PRO A 75 17.24 -14.75 -14.41
C PRO A 75 16.30 -15.84 -13.89
N GLU A 76 16.76 -17.10 -13.86
CA GLU A 76 15.94 -18.20 -13.38
C GLU A 76 15.46 -18.00 -11.94
N THR A 77 16.24 -17.31 -11.11
CA THR A 77 15.89 -16.95 -9.74
C THR A 77 14.69 -16.02 -9.63
N TYR A 78 14.32 -15.33 -10.71
CA TYR A 78 13.14 -14.48 -10.82
C TYR A 78 11.90 -15.19 -11.37
N ASN A 79 12.06 -16.41 -11.85
CA ASN A 79 10.96 -17.20 -12.40
C ASN A 79 10.31 -18.01 -11.32
N TRP A 80 9.09 -17.64 -10.96
CA TRP A 80 8.29 -18.46 -10.07
C TRP A 80 7.53 -19.51 -10.85
N VAL A 81 7.78 -20.77 -10.53
CA VAL A 81 6.99 -21.88 -11.06
C VAL A 81 5.83 -22.13 -10.11
N MET A 82 4.61 -21.99 -10.62
CA MET A 82 3.39 -22.31 -9.89
C MET A 82 3.23 -23.82 -9.71
N GLU A 83 2.34 -24.23 -8.82
CA GLU A 83 2.09 -25.64 -8.52
C GLU A 83 1.70 -26.46 -9.76
N ASN A 84 0.95 -25.86 -10.67
CA ASN A 84 0.54 -26.46 -11.95
C ASN A 84 1.56 -26.32 -13.09
N GLY A 85 2.77 -25.83 -12.80
CA GLY A 85 3.87 -25.70 -13.75
C GLY A 85 3.86 -24.41 -14.59
N VAL A 86 2.94 -23.51 -14.37
CA VAL A 86 2.96 -22.18 -15.00
C VAL A 86 4.15 -21.40 -14.49
N THR A 87 4.91 -20.80 -15.38
CA THR A 87 5.99 -19.89 -15.02
C THR A 87 5.45 -18.47 -14.95
N PHE A 88 5.63 -17.85 -13.77
CA PHE A 88 5.21 -16.50 -13.48
C PHE A 88 6.45 -15.60 -13.32
N SER A 89 6.44 -14.45 -13.96
CA SER A 89 7.49 -13.43 -13.85
C SER A 89 6.87 -12.05 -13.61
N GLY A 90 7.67 -11.11 -13.14
CA GLY A 90 7.20 -9.76 -12.86
C GLY A 90 7.18 -9.44 -11.38
N SER A 91 6.16 -8.71 -10.93
CA SER A 91 5.97 -8.39 -9.52
C SER A 91 5.64 -9.63 -8.71
N HIS A 92 6.31 -9.80 -7.60
CA HIS A 92 6.18 -10.97 -6.72
C HIS A 92 5.70 -10.57 -5.32
N ILE A 93 5.12 -11.52 -4.60
CA ILE A 93 4.78 -11.38 -3.19
C ILE A 93 5.58 -12.43 -2.41
N HIS A 94 6.63 -11.98 -1.76
CA HIS A 94 7.57 -12.82 -1.04
C HIS A 94 7.16 -13.06 0.40
N THR A 95 7.52 -14.22 0.93
CA THR A 95 7.45 -14.52 2.37
C THR A 95 8.84 -14.81 2.90
N ILE A 96 9.12 -14.34 4.12
CA ILE A 96 10.34 -14.66 4.86
C ILE A 96 9.94 -15.04 6.28
N ASP A 97 10.35 -16.22 6.69
CA ASP A 97 10.03 -16.79 8.00
C ASP A 97 11.21 -16.60 8.94
N TYR A 98 10.95 -16.02 10.10
CA TYR A 98 11.95 -15.74 11.12
C TYR A 98 11.65 -16.47 12.43
N ASP A 99 12.71 -16.89 13.14
CA ASP A 99 12.62 -17.29 14.53
C ASP A 99 12.09 -16.11 15.37
N ARG A 100 10.95 -16.31 16.00
CA ARG A 100 10.22 -15.27 16.73
C ARG A 100 11.04 -14.65 17.86
N ALA A 101 11.72 -15.47 18.64
CA ALA A 101 12.48 -15.01 19.80
C ALA A 101 13.70 -14.18 19.38
N LYS A 102 14.38 -14.59 18.33
CA LYS A 102 15.51 -13.85 17.75
C LYS A 102 15.02 -12.56 17.09
N PHE A 103 13.94 -12.61 16.32
CA PHE A 103 13.34 -11.46 15.67
C PHE A 103 12.93 -10.37 16.66
N ALA A 104 12.32 -10.76 17.80
CA ALA A 104 11.89 -9.81 18.82
C ALA A 104 13.06 -9.02 19.47
N ASN A 105 14.25 -9.59 19.49
CA ASN A 105 15.43 -8.96 20.10
C ASN A 105 16.43 -8.41 19.09
N PHE A 106 16.23 -8.67 17.80
CA PHE A 106 17.21 -8.46 16.74
C PHE A 106 17.73 -7.02 16.65
N LEU A 107 16.84 -6.04 16.75
CA LEU A 107 17.20 -4.62 16.64
C LEU A 107 18.27 -4.20 17.67
N ASN A 108 18.29 -4.84 18.83
CA ASN A 108 19.21 -4.54 19.94
C ASN A 108 20.48 -5.41 19.96
N THR A 109 20.65 -6.29 18.98
CA THR A 109 21.82 -7.20 18.90
C THR A 109 22.84 -6.71 17.87
N GLY A 110 24.08 -7.21 17.96
CA GLY A 110 25.09 -7.05 16.91
C GLY A 110 25.05 -8.15 15.84
N GLU A 111 24.08 -9.05 15.89
CA GLU A 111 23.98 -10.23 15.04
C GLU A 111 23.49 -9.89 13.63
N SER A 112 23.80 -10.73 12.64
CA SER A 112 23.22 -10.65 11.30
C SER A 112 21.83 -11.28 11.28
N ALA A 113 21.00 -10.88 10.31
CA ALA A 113 19.64 -11.41 10.15
C ALA A 113 19.63 -12.90 9.74
N GLU A 114 20.67 -13.37 9.06
CA GLU A 114 20.82 -14.76 8.61
C GLU A 114 20.56 -15.76 9.76
N GLY A 115 21.08 -15.48 10.94
CA GLY A 115 20.92 -16.35 12.12
C GLY A 115 19.49 -16.51 12.63
N MET A 116 18.54 -15.71 12.16
CA MET A 116 17.13 -15.80 12.56
C MET A 116 16.22 -16.28 11.43
N VAL A 117 16.69 -16.36 10.19
CA VAL A 117 15.90 -16.82 9.05
C VAL A 117 15.66 -18.32 9.16
N LYS A 118 14.40 -18.74 9.04
CA LYS A 118 13.94 -20.14 9.00
C LYS A 118 13.60 -20.60 7.59
N GLY A 119 13.29 -19.68 6.68
CA GLY A 119 12.99 -19.96 5.29
C GLY A 119 12.44 -18.75 4.55
N SER A 120 12.28 -18.90 3.26
CA SER A 120 11.64 -17.91 2.38
C SER A 120 10.77 -18.62 1.34
N GLY A 121 9.84 -17.88 0.72
CA GLY A 121 8.94 -18.48 -0.25
C GLY A 121 8.06 -17.47 -0.98
N LYS A 122 7.00 -18.01 -1.54
CA LYS A 122 5.97 -17.31 -2.30
C LYS A 122 4.70 -17.25 -1.46
N LEU A 123 3.95 -16.14 -1.54
CA LEU A 123 2.68 -16.06 -0.85
C LEU A 123 1.59 -16.87 -1.55
N PHE A 124 1.68 -17.07 -2.86
CA PHE A 124 0.70 -17.87 -3.62
C PHE A 124 1.38 -18.82 -4.59
N ASN A 125 0.71 -19.95 -4.88
CA ASN A 125 1.17 -21.00 -5.78
C ASN A 125 0.21 -21.25 -6.94
N ARG A 126 -0.97 -20.65 -6.91
CA ARG A 126 -2.01 -20.73 -7.94
C ARG A 126 -2.57 -19.33 -8.18
N ILE A 127 -3.00 -19.05 -9.39
CA ILE A 127 -3.58 -17.76 -9.76
C ILE A 127 -4.82 -17.97 -10.64
N TYR A 128 -5.87 -17.19 -10.34
CA TYR A 128 -7.10 -17.12 -11.13
C TYR A 128 -7.15 -15.81 -11.91
N ASN A 129 -7.52 -15.91 -13.17
CA ASN A 129 -7.62 -14.76 -14.08
C ASN A 129 -8.91 -13.95 -13.90
N VAL A 130 -9.06 -12.89 -14.68
CA VAL A 130 -10.25 -12.03 -14.66
C VAL A 130 -11.53 -12.75 -15.04
N PHE A 131 -11.44 -13.87 -15.79
CA PHE A 131 -12.59 -14.69 -16.19
C PHE A 131 -13.05 -15.65 -15.08
N GLY A 132 -12.24 -15.83 -14.03
CA GLY A 132 -12.52 -16.77 -12.95
C GLY A 132 -11.98 -18.16 -13.15
N ASP A 133 -11.13 -18.34 -14.16
CA ASP A 133 -10.48 -19.61 -14.44
C ASP A 133 -9.07 -19.64 -13.85
N GLU A 134 -8.65 -20.80 -13.36
CA GLU A 134 -7.26 -21.00 -12.96
C GLU A 134 -6.34 -20.91 -14.17
N VAL A 135 -5.22 -20.21 -14.03
CA VAL A 135 -4.19 -20.13 -15.06
C VAL A 135 -3.45 -21.46 -15.11
N VAL A 136 -3.57 -22.16 -16.22
CA VAL A 136 -2.99 -23.48 -16.44
C VAL A 136 -2.08 -23.46 -17.67
N LYS A 137 -0.96 -24.15 -17.59
CA LYS A 137 0.03 -24.20 -18.66
C LYS A 137 -0.54 -24.71 -19.99
N GLY A 138 -0.33 -23.91 -21.04
CA GLY A 138 -0.75 -24.25 -22.41
C GLY A 138 -2.22 -23.98 -22.73
N GLU A 139 -2.98 -23.42 -21.80
CA GLU A 139 -4.36 -23.02 -22.03
C GLU A 139 -4.50 -21.58 -22.50
N VAL A 140 -5.66 -21.27 -23.05
CA VAL A 140 -6.07 -19.97 -23.51
C VAL A 140 -7.46 -19.65 -22.98
N TRP A 141 -7.62 -18.50 -22.36
CA TRP A 141 -8.86 -18.07 -21.70
C TRP A 141 -9.50 -16.88 -22.39
N GLY A 142 -10.81 -16.72 -22.20
CA GLY A 142 -11.59 -15.62 -22.76
C GLY A 142 -12.10 -15.95 -24.13
N ASN A 143 -11.61 -15.32 -25.18
CA ASN A 143 -12.13 -15.40 -26.55
C ASN A 143 -13.40 -14.58 -26.75
N GLN A 144 -13.58 -13.53 -25.97
CA GLN A 144 -14.73 -12.63 -26.03
C GLN A 144 -14.52 -11.59 -27.12
N ALA A 145 -15.54 -11.37 -27.95
CA ALA A 145 -15.53 -10.23 -28.85
C ALA A 145 -15.67 -8.95 -28.02
N LEU A 146 -14.72 -8.03 -28.16
CA LEU A 146 -14.83 -6.73 -27.52
C LEU A 146 -15.93 -5.92 -28.25
N PRO A 147 -16.85 -5.29 -27.53
CA PRO A 147 -17.98 -4.56 -28.12
C PRO A 147 -17.51 -3.30 -28.85
N ASP A 148 -16.38 -2.76 -28.46
CA ASP A 148 -15.80 -1.56 -29.05
C ASP A 148 -14.28 -1.75 -29.21
N GLN A 149 -13.81 -1.67 -30.44
CA GLN A 149 -12.39 -1.80 -30.76
C GLN A 149 -11.59 -0.52 -30.45
N THR A 150 -12.22 0.51 -29.92
CA THR A 150 -11.53 1.77 -29.60
C THR A 150 -10.55 1.62 -28.45
N ILE A 151 -10.80 0.69 -27.54
CA ILE A 151 -9.93 0.43 -26.38
C ILE A 151 -8.69 -0.35 -26.80
N VAL A 152 -8.88 -1.41 -27.57
CA VAL A 152 -7.81 -2.27 -28.06
C VAL A 152 -7.98 -2.47 -29.58
N PRO A 153 -7.69 -1.45 -30.38
CA PRO A 153 -8.07 -1.40 -31.80
C PRO A 153 -7.42 -2.50 -32.64
N PHE A 154 -6.40 -3.16 -32.13
CA PHE A 154 -5.68 -4.24 -32.81
C PHE A 154 -6.02 -5.64 -32.29
N LEU A 155 -6.86 -5.75 -31.26
CA LEU A 155 -7.32 -7.03 -30.73
C LEU A 155 -8.80 -7.22 -31.05
N PRO A 156 -9.14 -8.13 -31.98
CA PRO A 156 -10.56 -8.42 -32.29
C PRO A 156 -11.25 -9.17 -31.15
N LYS A 157 -10.49 -9.75 -30.22
CA LYS A 157 -10.96 -10.51 -29.08
C LYS A 157 -10.03 -10.36 -27.90
N TYR A 158 -10.60 -10.23 -26.71
CA TYR A 158 -9.82 -10.29 -25.47
C TYR A 158 -9.57 -11.75 -25.12
N GLN A 159 -8.32 -12.17 -25.17
CA GLN A 159 -7.89 -13.52 -24.98
C GLN A 159 -6.57 -13.54 -24.24
N LEU A 160 -6.50 -14.29 -23.15
CA LEU A 160 -5.30 -14.48 -22.34
C LEU A 160 -4.75 -15.89 -22.49
N SER A 161 -3.44 -16.01 -22.48
CA SER A 161 -2.70 -17.26 -22.36
C SER A 161 -1.74 -17.18 -21.17
N GLU A 162 -1.09 -18.26 -20.79
CA GLU A 162 -0.11 -18.25 -19.69
C GLU A 162 0.99 -17.20 -19.91
N ALA A 163 1.35 -16.91 -21.16
CA ALA A 163 2.38 -15.93 -21.51
C ALA A 163 1.97 -14.48 -21.24
N ASP A 164 0.68 -14.22 -21.02
CA ASP A 164 0.13 -12.92 -20.73
C ASP A 164 0.02 -12.66 -19.21
N PHE A 165 0.33 -13.67 -18.40
CA PHE A 165 0.31 -13.56 -16.94
C PHE A 165 1.61 -13.01 -16.41
N PHE A 166 1.67 -11.72 -16.31
CA PHE A 166 2.66 -11.02 -15.50
C PHE A 166 2.01 -9.78 -14.88
N LEU A 167 2.50 -9.45 -13.71
CA LEU A 167 2.13 -8.24 -12.97
C LEU A 167 3.41 -7.41 -12.86
N GLN A 168 3.32 -6.09 -12.99
CA GLN A 168 4.53 -5.27 -13.09
C GLN A 168 4.70 -4.25 -11.98
N SER A 169 3.63 -3.84 -11.33
CA SER A 169 3.63 -2.67 -10.46
C SER A 169 2.79 -2.88 -9.20
N PHE A 170 3.07 -3.95 -8.48
CA PHE A 170 2.55 -4.11 -7.13
C PHE A 170 3.24 -3.13 -6.21
N CYS A 171 2.58 -2.03 -5.88
CA CYS A 171 3.10 -1.00 -5.02
C CYS A 171 2.67 -1.22 -3.56
N GLY A 172 1.79 -0.40 -3.00
CA GLY A 172 1.28 -0.61 -1.66
C GLY A 172 0.42 -1.87 -1.50
N ALA A 173 0.31 -2.38 -0.30
CA ALA A 173 -0.52 -3.54 0.01
C ALA A 173 -1.09 -3.48 1.42
N TRP A 174 -2.05 -4.36 1.69
CA TRP A 174 -2.64 -4.52 3.00
C TRP A 174 -2.88 -6.00 3.33
N TYR A 175 -2.50 -6.39 4.54
CA TYR A 175 -2.88 -7.66 5.13
C TYR A 175 -4.06 -7.46 6.08
N GLU A 176 -5.15 -8.16 5.85
CA GLU A 176 -6.34 -8.11 6.71
C GLU A 176 -6.60 -9.47 7.31
N GLN A 177 -6.73 -9.50 8.63
CA GLN A 177 -7.12 -10.72 9.35
C GLN A 177 -8.61 -10.98 9.21
N ALA A 178 -8.97 -12.26 9.19
CA ALA A 178 -10.35 -12.70 9.24
C ALA A 178 -11.07 -12.17 10.49
N ASN A 179 -12.29 -11.71 10.30
CA ASN A 179 -13.18 -11.25 11.38
C ASN A 179 -12.54 -10.22 12.34
N LYS A 180 -11.69 -9.37 11.81
CA LYS A 180 -10.88 -8.42 12.56
C LYS A 180 -11.70 -7.51 13.48
N TYR A 181 -12.92 -7.18 13.11
CA TYR A 181 -13.76 -6.21 13.83
C TYR A 181 -14.80 -6.85 14.74
N GLY A 182 -14.86 -8.17 14.78
CA GLY A 182 -15.81 -8.96 15.54
C GLY A 182 -16.24 -10.21 14.78
N ASP A 183 -16.99 -11.08 15.45
CA ASP A 183 -17.49 -12.31 14.82
C ASP A 183 -18.39 -11.98 13.62
N GLY A 184 -18.02 -12.47 12.45
CA GLY A 184 -18.69 -12.16 11.19
C GLY A 184 -18.44 -10.75 10.60
N ILE A 185 -17.74 -9.85 11.31
CA ILE A 185 -17.53 -8.46 10.86
C ILE A 185 -16.13 -8.30 10.25
N GLY A 186 -16.09 -7.80 9.02
CA GLY A 186 -14.87 -7.72 8.21
C GLY A 186 -14.76 -8.85 7.21
N LEU A 187 -13.56 -9.15 6.72
CA LEU A 187 -13.33 -10.27 5.79
C LEU A 187 -13.51 -11.62 6.49
N ALA A 188 -13.93 -12.63 5.75
CA ALA A 188 -14.13 -13.98 6.28
C ALA A 188 -12.82 -14.79 6.38
N ASP A 189 -11.82 -14.41 5.61
CA ASP A 189 -10.51 -15.07 5.53
C ASP A 189 -9.38 -14.07 5.81
N ASP A 190 -8.18 -14.59 6.10
CA ASP A 190 -6.95 -13.81 6.09
C ASP A 190 -6.56 -13.52 4.65
N VAL A 191 -6.50 -12.24 4.30
CA VAL A 191 -6.35 -11.80 2.92
C VAL A 191 -5.20 -10.81 2.76
N TRP A 192 -4.41 -10.99 1.70
CA TRP A 192 -3.52 -9.97 1.17
C TRP A 192 -4.20 -9.25 0.01
N LEU A 193 -4.29 -7.92 0.12
CA LEU A 193 -4.93 -7.05 -0.87
C LEU A 193 -3.86 -6.23 -1.57
N THR A 194 -3.86 -6.27 -2.89
CA THR A 194 -2.96 -5.49 -3.74
C THR A 194 -3.59 -5.22 -5.10
N ALA A 195 -2.95 -4.40 -5.90
CA ALA A 195 -3.34 -4.12 -7.27
C ALA A 195 -2.15 -3.65 -8.11
N GLU A 196 -2.33 -3.63 -9.43
CA GLU A 196 -1.43 -2.93 -10.34
C GLU A 196 -1.61 -1.41 -10.19
N GLU A 197 -0.53 -0.68 -9.96
CA GLU A 197 -0.55 0.78 -9.84
C GLU A 197 -0.72 1.50 -11.18
N TRP A 198 -0.18 0.93 -12.26
CA TRP A 198 -0.09 1.59 -13.56
C TRP A 198 -1.36 1.46 -14.38
N GLU A 199 -1.76 2.56 -14.99
CA GLU A 199 -2.97 2.65 -15.80
C GLU A 199 -2.95 1.74 -17.03
N ILE A 200 -4.12 1.24 -17.38
CA ILE A 200 -4.34 0.29 -18.49
C ILE A 200 -3.85 0.82 -19.84
N GLY A 201 -3.98 2.11 -20.10
CA GLY A 201 -3.55 2.74 -21.35
C GLY A 201 -2.07 2.56 -21.62
N ARG A 202 -1.22 2.61 -20.61
CA ARG A 202 0.21 2.33 -20.75
C ARG A 202 0.49 0.86 -20.98
N MET A 203 -0.31 0.01 -20.40
CA MET A 203 -0.20 -1.44 -20.57
C MET A 203 -0.61 -1.85 -21.99
N PHE A 204 -1.67 -1.29 -22.52
CA PHE A 204 -2.18 -1.59 -23.86
C PHE A 204 -1.40 -0.89 -24.99
N THR A 205 -0.70 0.19 -24.73
CA THR A 205 0.05 0.92 -25.76
C THR A 205 1.53 0.51 -25.87
N GLY A 206 1.96 -0.50 -25.16
CA GLY A 206 3.35 -0.97 -25.22
C GLY A 206 4.33 0.04 -24.63
N SER A 207 4.06 0.55 -23.45
CA SER A 207 4.92 1.52 -22.79
C SER A 207 6.34 0.97 -22.60
N LYS A 208 7.31 1.87 -22.47
CA LYS A 208 8.72 1.50 -22.20
C LYS A 208 8.86 0.62 -20.94
N LYS A 209 7.91 0.68 -20.01
CA LYS A 209 7.92 -0.09 -18.78
C LYS A 209 7.59 -1.57 -18.98
N THR A 210 6.81 -1.89 -19.99
CA THR A 210 6.54 -3.28 -20.36
C THR A 210 7.60 -3.92 -21.27
N GLY A 211 8.70 -3.21 -21.49
CA GLY A 211 9.80 -3.70 -22.33
C GLY A 211 9.43 -3.92 -23.79
N GLY A 212 8.40 -3.23 -24.28
CA GLY A 212 7.93 -3.38 -25.67
C GLY A 212 7.19 -4.70 -25.94
N LYS A 213 6.90 -5.50 -24.92
CA LYS A 213 5.96 -6.63 -25.06
C LYS A 213 4.59 -6.04 -25.37
N GLU A 214 3.84 -6.70 -26.21
CA GLU A 214 2.44 -6.36 -26.48
C GLU A 214 1.64 -6.55 -25.19
N SER A 215 1.63 -5.54 -24.37
CA SER A 215 1.00 -5.52 -23.06
C SER A 215 -0.54 -5.55 -23.12
N ALA A 216 -1.06 -5.41 -24.33
CA ALA A 216 -2.48 -5.56 -24.61
C ALA A 216 -3.13 -6.86 -24.11
N LYS A 217 -2.31 -7.82 -23.75
CA LYS A 217 -2.76 -9.14 -23.31
C LYS A 217 -2.51 -9.42 -21.83
N THR A 218 -1.99 -8.45 -21.09
CA THR A 218 -1.79 -8.61 -19.64
C THR A 218 -3.11 -8.64 -18.90
N MET A 219 -3.06 -8.94 -17.61
CA MET A 219 -4.20 -8.87 -16.70
C MET A 219 -4.87 -7.49 -16.62
N GLY A 220 -4.26 -6.48 -17.25
CA GLY A 220 -4.71 -5.10 -17.11
C GLY A 220 -4.36 -4.54 -15.73
N LEU A 221 -4.99 -3.46 -15.34
CA LEU A 221 -4.90 -2.90 -13.99
C LEU A 221 -5.69 -3.79 -13.02
N ALA A 222 -5.15 -4.95 -12.71
CA ALA A 222 -5.86 -5.94 -11.90
C ALA A 222 -5.77 -5.61 -10.40
N SER A 223 -6.92 -5.59 -9.74
CA SER A 223 -6.99 -5.77 -8.30
C SER A 223 -6.81 -7.25 -8.00
N VAL A 224 -5.90 -7.59 -7.10
CA VAL A 224 -5.55 -8.97 -6.73
C VAL A 224 -5.75 -9.17 -5.25
N VAL A 225 -6.42 -10.24 -4.90
CA VAL A 225 -6.60 -10.68 -3.51
C VAL A 225 -6.03 -12.07 -3.35
N VAL A 226 -5.25 -12.29 -2.30
CA VAL A 226 -4.63 -13.57 -2.04
C VAL A 226 -5.24 -14.20 -0.80
N ASP A 227 -5.77 -15.40 -0.95
CA ASP A 227 -6.07 -16.29 0.16
C ASP A 227 -4.75 -16.75 0.79
N VAL A 228 -4.40 -16.13 1.90
CA VAL A 228 -3.12 -16.36 2.56
C VAL A 228 -2.98 -17.80 3.06
N LYS A 229 -4.07 -18.39 3.52
CA LYS A 229 -4.10 -19.75 4.06
C LYS A 229 -3.93 -20.80 2.96
N ASN A 230 -4.64 -20.63 1.86
CA ASN A 230 -4.64 -21.61 0.76
C ASN A 230 -3.62 -21.26 -0.33
N GLN A 231 -2.93 -20.13 -0.24
CA GLN A 231 -1.88 -19.65 -1.15
C GLN A 231 -2.39 -19.51 -2.60
N VAL A 232 -3.58 -18.93 -2.75
CA VAL A 232 -4.23 -18.71 -4.05
C VAL A 232 -4.46 -17.23 -4.28
N ALA A 233 -4.01 -16.72 -5.43
CA ALA A 233 -4.27 -15.36 -5.87
C ALA A 233 -5.49 -15.31 -6.78
N TYR A 234 -6.44 -14.42 -6.49
CA TYR A 234 -7.62 -14.19 -7.29
C TYR A 234 -7.62 -12.78 -7.86
N THR A 235 -7.86 -12.64 -9.15
CA THR A 235 -8.17 -11.35 -9.74
C THR A 235 -9.58 -10.95 -9.34
N ALA A 236 -9.75 -9.78 -8.77
CA ALA A 236 -11.00 -9.29 -8.18
C ALA A 236 -11.53 -8.04 -8.90
N PRO A 237 -12.15 -8.19 -10.09
CA PRO A 237 -12.57 -7.05 -10.92
C PRO A 237 -13.64 -6.18 -10.27
N ALA A 238 -14.42 -6.69 -9.33
CA ALA A 238 -15.42 -5.90 -8.60
C ALA A 238 -14.78 -4.76 -7.76
N LEU A 239 -13.55 -4.94 -7.30
CA LEU A 239 -12.79 -3.88 -6.61
C LEU A 239 -12.35 -2.75 -7.56
N GLY A 240 -12.54 -2.93 -8.85
CA GLY A 240 -12.12 -2.02 -9.89
C GLY A 240 -10.79 -2.40 -10.53
N GLN A 241 -10.61 -1.92 -11.75
CA GLN A 241 -9.36 -2.02 -12.50
C GLN A 241 -8.87 -0.61 -12.83
N THR A 242 -8.29 0.02 -11.85
CA THR A 242 -7.65 1.34 -11.93
C THR A 242 -6.28 1.27 -11.29
N GLY A 243 -5.47 2.28 -11.45
CA GLY A 243 -4.17 2.36 -10.81
C GLY A 243 -4.30 2.50 -9.30
N TYR A 244 -4.54 1.41 -8.60
CA TYR A 244 -4.53 1.41 -7.14
C TYR A 244 -3.12 1.24 -6.59
N GLU A 245 -2.78 2.17 -5.74
CA GLU A 245 -1.62 2.07 -4.88
C GLU A 245 -1.91 1.09 -3.73
N LYS A 246 -3.06 1.25 -3.08
CA LYS A 246 -3.42 0.45 -1.92
C LYS A 246 -4.93 0.24 -1.79
N LEU A 247 -5.30 -0.97 -1.45
CA LEU A 247 -6.64 -1.37 -1.07
C LEU A 247 -6.66 -1.72 0.41
N MET A 248 -7.41 -0.98 1.23
CA MET A 248 -7.38 -1.11 2.68
C MET A 248 -8.79 -1.21 3.27
N PRO A 249 -9.16 -2.35 3.86
CA PRO A 249 -10.44 -2.50 4.56
C PRO A 249 -10.55 -1.59 5.79
N ILE A 250 -11.77 -1.16 6.07
CA ILE A 250 -12.15 -0.49 7.31
C ILE A 250 -13.30 -1.25 7.98
N ASN A 251 -13.55 -0.99 9.27
CA ASN A 251 -14.65 -1.61 9.98
C ASN A 251 -16.01 -1.18 9.37
N PRO A 252 -16.79 -2.09 8.75
CA PRO A 252 -18.09 -1.76 8.22
C PRO A 252 -19.16 -1.61 9.32
N GLN A 253 -18.90 -2.07 10.55
CA GLN A 253 -19.86 -2.16 11.64
C GLN A 253 -21.13 -2.96 11.27
N HIS A 254 -21.00 -3.88 10.33
CA HIS A 254 -22.10 -4.68 9.80
C HIS A 254 -21.57 -6.02 9.29
N GLU A 255 -22.30 -7.12 9.55
CA GLU A 255 -21.87 -8.48 9.19
C GLU A 255 -21.92 -8.75 7.69
N ASP A 256 -22.92 -8.20 6.99
CA ASP A 256 -23.17 -8.50 5.58
C ASP A 256 -22.34 -7.67 4.59
N TYR A 257 -21.66 -6.62 5.07
CA TYR A 257 -20.93 -5.71 4.20
C TYR A 257 -19.43 -5.71 4.47
N VAL A 258 -18.70 -5.30 3.44
CA VAL A 258 -17.30 -4.90 3.55
C VAL A 258 -17.13 -3.51 2.95
N VAL A 259 -16.22 -2.73 3.53
CA VAL A 259 -15.86 -1.40 3.01
C VAL A 259 -14.35 -1.34 2.86
N ILE A 260 -13.88 -1.03 1.66
CA ILE A 260 -12.47 -1.02 1.32
C ILE A 260 -12.12 0.34 0.72
N VAL A 261 -11.20 1.06 1.34
CA VAL A 261 -10.62 2.28 0.78
C VAL A 261 -9.73 1.91 -0.38
N GLY A 262 -9.99 2.50 -1.56
CA GLY A 262 -9.16 2.35 -2.74
C GLY A 262 -8.35 3.63 -2.98
N ALA A 263 -7.08 3.62 -2.67
CA ALA A 263 -6.17 4.71 -2.95
C ALA A 263 -5.42 4.45 -4.25
N GLY A 264 -5.22 5.48 -5.03
CA GLY A 264 -4.56 5.40 -6.33
C GLY A 264 -5.07 6.47 -7.29
N TYR A 265 -4.53 6.49 -8.49
CA TYR A 265 -4.90 7.44 -9.51
C TYR A 265 -5.62 6.77 -10.67
N ASN A 266 -6.32 7.57 -11.42
CA ASN A 266 -7.08 7.13 -12.58
C ASN A 266 -6.18 7.00 -13.82
N HIS A 267 -6.75 6.44 -14.88
CA HIS A 267 -6.14 6.38 -16.20
C HIS A 267 -5.54 7.74 -16.62
N ASN A 268 -4.30 7.74 -17.09
CA ASN A 268 -3.55 8.95 -17.46
C ASN A 268 -3.43 10.03 -16.38
N GLN A 269 -3.63 9.67 -15.12
CA GLN A 269 -3.61 10.62 -14.00
C GLN A 269 -4.66 11.73 -14.15
N GLU A 270 -5.79 11.41 -14.76
CA GLU A 270 -6.93 12.31 -14.85
C GLU A 270 -7.55 12.54 -13.46
N PRO A 271 -8.12 13.71 -13.20
CA PRO A 271 -8.75 13.99 -11.93
C PRO A 271 -9.87 12.99 -11.60
N ALA A 272 -9.86 12.45 -10.39
CA ALA A 272 -10.84 11.50 -9.91
C ALA A 272 -11.15 11.76 -8.42
N PRO A 273 -12.35 11.39 -7.93
CA PRO A 273 -12.65 11.48 -6.51
C PRO A 273 -11.86 10.44 -5.72
N LEU A 274 -11.71 10.67 -4.42
CA LEU A 274 -11.30 9.62 -3.49
C LEU A 274 -12.35 8.52 -3.47
N LYS A 275 -11.89 7.28 -3.36
CA LYS A 275 -12.70 6.09 -3.64
C LYS A 275 -12.83 5.17 -2.44
N VAL A 276 -14.01 4.60 -2.27
CA VAL A 276 -14.23 3.43 -1.44
C VAL A 276 -15.05 2.40 -2.21
N TYR A 277 -14.74 1.14 -2.01
CA TYR A 277 -15.57 0.03 -2.46
C TYR A 277 -16.50 -0.39 -1.32
N VAL A 278 -17.76 -0.61 -1.64
CA VAL A 278 -18.73 -1.24 -0.74
C VAL A 278 -19.21 -2.52 -1.40
N GLY A 279 -19.03 -3.63 -0.72
CA GLY A 279 -19.45 -4.93 -1.21
C GLY A 279 -20.33 -5.67 -0.20
N MET A 280 -21.11 -6.61 -0.72
CA MET A 280 -21.95 -7.49 0.10
C MET A 280 -21.42 -8.91 0.06
N LYS A 281 -21.40 -9.55 1.24
CA LYS A 281 -21.04 -10.96 1.36
C LYS A 281 -22.15 -11.86 0.81
N ASP A 282 -21.75 -13.07 0.44
CA ASP A 282 -22.62 -14.16 0.01
C ASP A 282 -23.47 -13.83 -1.23
N ARG A 283 -22.96 -12.93 -2.09
CA ARG A 283 -23.62 -12.52 -3.33
C ARG A 283 -22.75 -12.84 -4.55
N LEU A 284 -23.40 -13.28 -5.62
CA LEU A 284 -22.82 -13.35 -6.97
C LEU A 284 -22.73 -11.95 -7.58
N ALA A 285 -21.96 -11.79 -8.65
CA ALA A 285 -21.72 -10.50 -9.31
C ALA A 285 -23.00 -9.76 -9.76
N ASP A 286 -24.10 -10.49 -9.98
CA ASP A 286 -25.41 -9.95 -10.35
C ASP A 286 -26.30 -9.59 -9.12
N GLY A 287 -25.78 -9.77 -7.91
CA GLY A 287 -26.47 -9.52 -6.65
C GLY A 287 -27.34 -10.67 -6.13
N SER A 288 -27.47 -11.76 -6.88
CA SER A 288 -28.17 -12.96 -6.39
C SER A 288 -27.38 -13.66 -5.28
N GLU A 289 -28.08 -14.46 -4.46
CA GLU A 289 -27.42 -15.26 -3.45
C GLU A 289 -26.55 -16.34 -4.07
N ILE A 290 -25.36 -16.57 -3.52
CA ILE A 290 -24.45 -17.61 -3.96
C ILE A 290 -24.88 -18.98 -3.44
N ASP A 291 -24.82 -20.01 -4.30
CA ASP A 291 -24.88 -21.40 -3.88
C ASP A 291 -23.44 -21.96 -3.81
N TYR A 292 -22.88 -22.04 -2.62
CA TYR A 292 -21.52 -22.55 -2.39
C TYR A 292 -21.31 -24.00 -2.82
N SER A 293 -22.38 -24.78 -3.00
CA SER A 293 -22.28 -26.16 -3.46
C SER A 293 -21.97 -26.28 -4.96
N THR A 294 -22.22 -25.21 -5.71
CA THR A 294 -22.05 -25.17 -7.18
C THR A 294 -21.09 -24.08 -7.65
N ALA A 295 -20.76 -23.13 -6.79
CA ALA A 295 -19.87 -22.03 -7.11
C ALA A 295 -18.45 -22.54 -7.43
N ASN A 296 -17.79 -21.87 -8.38
CA ASN A 296 -16.36 -22.09 -8.59
C ASN A 296 -15.53 -21.52 -7.42
N GLU A 297 -14.26 -21.93 -7.34
CA GLU A 297 -13.38 -21.59 -6.22
C GLU A 297 -13.19 -20.07 -6.04
N ARG A 298 -12.98 -19.32 -7.14
CA ARG A 298 -12.83 -17.88 -7.09
C ARG A 298 -14.10 -17.19 -6.59
N ASP A 299 -15.26 -17.53 -7.17
CA ASP A 299 -16.52 -16.87 -6.81
C ASP A 299 -16.89 -17.18 -5.36
N ALA A 300 -16.65 -18.41 -4.91
CA ALA A 300 -16.86 -18.80 -3.53
C ALA A 300 -15.98 -17.98 -2.57
N PHE A 301 -14.70 -17.79 -2.90
CA PHE A 301 -13.79 -16.98 -2.07
C PHE A 301 -14.19 -15.49 -2.07
N LEU A 302 -14.39 -14.91 -3.26
CA LEU A 302 -14.70 -13.49 -3.37
C LEU A 302 -16.07 -13.16 -2.77
N ALA A 303 -17.08 -14.03 -2.96
CA ALA A 303 -18.42 -13.78 -2.42
C ALA A 303 -18.45 -13.79 -0.89
N ARG A 304 -17.84 -14.78 -0.22
CA ARG A 304 -17.82 -14.81 1.26
C ARG A 304 -17.04 -13.67 1.89
N ASN A 305 -16.13 -13.06 1.12
CA ASN A 305 -15.36 -11.88 1.52
C ASN A 305 -15.97 -10.55 1.03
N GLY A 306 -17.15 -10.58 0.40
CA GLY A 306 -17.82 -9.37 -0.09
C GLY A 306 -17.13 -8.67 -1.26
N MET A 307 -16.27 -9.37 -2.01
CA MET A 307 -15.46 -8.81 -3.09
C MET A 307 -15.89 -9.29 -4.48
N LEU A 308 -17.10 -9.82 -4.61
CA LEU A 308 -17.69 -10.24 -5.88
C LEU A 308 -18.84 -9.35 -6.32
N TYR A 309 -19.75 -9.02 -5.41
CA TYR A 309 -20.83 -8.05 -5.63
C TYR A 309 -20.58 -6.77 -4.82
N GLY A 310 -20.48 -5.66 -5.50
CA GLY A 310 -20.23 -4.38 -4.85
C GLY A 310 -20.17 -3.24 -5.84
N ARG A 311 -19.87 -2.05 -5.34
CA ARG A 311 -19.80 -0.83 -6.13
C ARG A 311 -18.71 0.10 -5.60
N ILE A 312 -18.17 0.93 -6.48
CA ILE A 312 -17.20 1.97 -6.12
C ILE A 312 -17.94 3.29 -5.90
N TYR A 313 -17.59 3.95 -4.82
CA TYR A 313 -18.14 5.21 -4.36
C TYR A 313 -17.07 6.29 -4.37
N GLY A 314 -17.40 7.47 -4.85
CA GLY A 314 -16.54 8.64 -4.87
C GLY A 314 -16.95 9.67 -3.84
N PHE A 315 -15.98 10.36 -3.23
CA PHE A 315 -16.25 11.40 -2.24
C PHE A 315 -16.76 12.67 -2.93
N ALA A 316 -17.89 13.18 -2.44
CA ALA A 316 -18.48 14.43 -2.86
C ALA A 316 -18.97 15.24 -1.66
N MET A 317 -19.02 16.54 -1.78
CA MET A 317 -19.53 17.42 -0.75
C MET A 317 -20.66 18.31 -1.29
N PRO A 318 -21.54 18.83 -0.42
CA PRO A 318 -22.55 19.80 -0.83
C PRO A 318 -21.90 20.94 -1.62
N THR A 319 -22.50 21.35 -2.73
CA THR A 319 -21.92 22.38 -3.63
C THR A 319 -21.63 23.69 -2.89
N GLU A 320 -22.45 24.05 -1.90
CA GLU A 320 -22.23 25.23 -1.06
C GLU A 320 -20.99 25.08 -0.17
N SER A 321 -20.82 23.90 0.43
CA SER A 321 -19.63 23.58 1.26
C SER A 321 -18.37 23.56 0.41
N TYR A 322 -18.45 23.02 -0.79
CA TYR A 322 -17.40 23.00 -1.78
C TYR A 322 -16.94 24.43 -2.15
N ALA A 323 -17.89 25.32 -2.44
CA ALA A 323 -17.61 26.71 -2.71
C ALA A 323 -17.01 27.45 -1.49
N ALA A 324 -17.40 27.07 -0.27
CA ALA A 324 -16.84 27.63 0.96
C ALA A 324 -15.35 27.30 1.17
N LEU A 325 -14.82 26.28 0.52
CA LEU A 325 -13.38 25.98 0.47
C LEU A 325 -12.62 26.87 -0.51
N GLY A 326 -13.29 27.78 -1.22
CA GLY A 326 -12.71 28.63 -2.26
C GLY A 326 -12.54 27.93 -3.60
N LEU A 327 -13.32 26.88 -3.84
CA LEU A 327 -13.22 26.04 -5.03
C LEU A 327 -14.40 26.31 -5.99
N GLU A 328 -14.15 26.17 -7.28
CA GLU A 328 -15.18 26.23 -8.31
C GLU A 328 -15.57 24.82 -8.76
N ALA A 329 -16.86 24.58 -8.98
CA ALA A 329 -17.36 23.29 -9.43
C ALA A 329 -16.98 23.01 -10.89
N ASN A 330 -15.77 22.55 -11.08
CA ASN A 330 -15.23 22.16 -12.39
C ASN A 330 -14.69 20.73 -12.32
N PRO A 331 -15.35 19.71 -12.88
CA PRO A 331 -14.91 18.33 -12.79
C PRO A 331 -13.54 18.07 -13.44
N ALA A 332 -13.09 18.94 -14.35
CA ALA A 332 -11.77 18.84 -14.97
C ALA A 332 -10.64 19.51 -14.15
N ALA A 333 -10.95 20.17 -13.03
CA ALA A 333 -9.95 20.87 -12.23
C ALA A 333 -9.39 19.98 -11.11
N LYS A 334 -8.17 20.30 -10.69
CA LYS A 334 -7.41 19.62 -9.63
C LYS A 334 -7.75 20.20 -8.24
N MET A 335 -8.96 20.12 -7.85
CA MET A 335 -9.54 20.91 -6.77
C MET A 335 -9.07 20.49 -5.38
N MET A 336 -8.81 19.20 -5.21
CA MET A 336 -8.24 18.69 -3.96
C MET A 336 -6.83 19.26 -3.74
N ASP A 337 -6.07 19.36 -4.81
CA ASP A 337 -4.73 19.94 -4.77
C ASP A 337 -4.77 21.45 -4.47
N GLU A 338 -5.74 22.16 -5.04
CA GLU A 338 -5.98 23.58 -4.76
C GLU A 338 -6.36 23.80 -3.29
N TYR A 339 -7.24 22.96 -2.76
CA TYR A 339 -7.61 22.99 -1.34
C TYR A 339 -6.42 22.75 -0.41
N LEU A 340 -5.61 21.72 -0.70
CA LEU A 340 -4.42 21.42 0.09
C LEU A 340 -3.40 22.56 0.09
N GLN A 341 -3.31 23.32 -1.00
CA GLN A 341 -2.39 24.44 -1.17
C GLN A 341 -2.95 25.79 -0.67
N ASN A 342 -4.22 25.87 -0.31
CA ASN A 342 -4.84 27.08 0.20
C ASN A 342 -4.72 27.16 1.72
N ALA A 343 -3.76 27.94 2.22
CA ALA A 343 -3.53 28.11 3.67
C ALA A 343 -4.75 28.68 4.42
N ASP A 344 -5.57 29.48 3.75
CA ASP A 344 -6.71 30.18 4.35
C ASP A 344 -8.02 29.35 4.31
N ALA A 345 -8.04 28.20 3.61
CA ALA A 345 -9.21 27.36 3.55
C ALA A 345 -9.53 26.72 4.93
N PRO A 346 -10.82 26.51 5.24
CA PRO A 346 -11.22 25.76 6.44
C PRO A 346 -10.58 24.37 6.48
N ASN A 347 -10.17 23.94 7.68
CA ASN A 347 -9.56 22.61 7.82
C ASN A 347 -10.58 21.48 7.82
N THR A 348 -11.85 21.75 8.11
CA THR A 348 -12.90 20.73 8.19
C THR A 348 -13.91 20.92 7.08
N PHE A 349 -14.46 19.83 6.60
CA PHE A 349 -15.50 19.79 5.59
C PHE A 349 -16.40 18.57 5.77
N GLU A 350 -17.64 18.66 5.29
CA GLU A 350 -18.62 17.58 5.33
C GLU A 350 -18.87 17.06 3.92
N GLY A 351 -19.13 15.76 3.81
CA GLY A 351 -19.44 15.16 2.52
C GLY A 351 -20.04 13.77 2.64
N ARG A 352 -20.06 13.10 1.50
CA ARG A 352 -20.57 11.73 1.36
C ARG A 352 -19.78 11.02 0.27
N PHE A 353 -19.68 9.71 0.41
CA PHE A 353 -19.29 8.87 -0.71
C PHE A 353 -20.54 8.44 -1.47
N TYR A 354 -20.59 8.83 -2.74
CA TYR A 354 -21.69 8.49 -3.65
C TYR A 354 -21.28 7.41 -4.65
N PRO A 355 -22.22 6.52 -5.04
CA PRO A 355 -21.93 5.50 -6.03
C PRO A 355 -21.53 6.14 -7.36
N THR A 356 -20.44 5.65 -7.93
CA THR A 356 -20.07 5.89 -9.32
C THR A 356 -20.88 4.97 -10.24
N SER A 357 -20.75 5.11 -11.55
CA SER A 357 -21.39 4.18 -12.47
C SER A 357 -20.70 2.80 -12.53
N TYR A 358 -19.50 2.67 -11.98
CA TYR A 358 -18.78 1.41 -12.00
C TYR A 358 -19.38 0.39 -11.04
N GLN A 359 -19.92 -0.67 -11.62
CA GLN A 359 -20.35 -1.88 -10.92
C GLN A 359 -20.08 -3.08 -11.82
N TRP A 360 -19.17 -3.96 -11.41
CA TRP A 360 -18.91 -5.16 -12.16
C TRP A 360 -20.05 -6.17 -12.03
N SER A 361 -20.59 -6.63 -13.16
CA SER A 361 -21.76 -7.52 -13.21
C SER A 361 -21.46 -8.91 -13.77
N GLY A 362 -20.18 -9.25 -13.86
CA GLY A 362 -19.74 -10.49 -14.43
C GLY A 362 -19.11 -10.32 -15.81
N TRP A 363 -18.35 -11.34 -16.22
CA TRP A 363 -17.59 -11.28 -17.46
C TRP A 363 -18.45 -11.41 -18.72
N ASP A 364 -19.69 -11.84 -18.59
CA ASP A 364 -20.65 -11.90 -19.73
C ASP A 364 -21.05 -10.51 -20.25
N ASN A 365 -20.69 -9.46 -19.50
CA ASN A 365 -20.85 -8.09 -19.96
C ASN A 365 -19.50 -7.54 -20.47
N PRO A 366 -19.26 -7.60 -21.80
CA PRO A 366 -18.00 -7.12 -22.36
C PRO A 366 -17.77 -5.60 -22.24
N VAL A 367 -18.80 -4.85 -21.85
CA VAL A 367 -18.69 -3.42 -21.48
C VAL A 367 -17.84 -3.27 -20.22
N ALA A 368 -17.78 -4.28 -19.37
CA ALA A 368 -16.94 -4.24 -18.16
C ALA A 368 -15.45 -4.01 -18.45
N VAL A 369 -14.93 -4.48 -19.58
CA VAL A 369 -13.53 -4.20 -19.97
C VAL A 369 -13.33 -2.73 -20.32
N LYS A 370 -14.28 -2.15 -21.04
CA LYS A 370 -14.27 -0.72 -21.36
C LYS A 370 -14.41 0.13 -20.09
N ASP A 371 -15.35 -0.24 -19.25
CA ASP A 371 -15.62 0.48 -18.01
C ASP A 371 -14.43 0.42 -17.05
N THR A 372 -13.66 -0.66 -17.06
CA THR A 372 -12.45 -0.77 -16.24
C THR A 372 -11.32 0.13 -16.71
N GLU A 373 -11.19 0.35 -18.01
CA GLU A 373 -10.16 1.25 -18.56
C GLU A 373 -10.44 2.72 -18.25
N MET A 374 -11.70 3.12 -18.32
CA MET A 374 -12.15 4.51 -18.16
C MET A 374 -12.66 4.75 -16.74
N MET A 375 -12.30 3.90 -15.83
CA MET A 375 -12.90 3.82 -14.53
C MET A 375 -12.80 5.13 -13.76
N LEU A 376 -13.90 5.53 -13.21
CA LEU A 376 -14.09 6.56 -12.20
C LEU A 376 -14.11 7.99 -12.73
N TRP A 377 -13.19 8.41 -13.60
CA TRP A 377 -13.17 9.80 -14.00
C TRP A 377 -14.36 10.17 -14.89
N GLU A 378 -14.53 9.52 -16.03
CA GLU A 378 -15.65 9.80 -16.93
C GLU A 378 -16.99 9.45 -16.29
N GLN A 379 -17.01 8.41 -15.49
CA GLN A 379 -18.22 7.93 -14.83
C GLN A 379 -18.56 8.68 -13.54
N ALA A 380 -17.60 9.31 -12.89
CA ALA A 380 -17.82 10.24 -11.80
C ALA A 380 -18.19 11.64 -12.29
N GLY A 381 -18.20 11.86 -13.60
CA GLY A 381 -18.58 13.14 -14.19
C GLY A 381 -20.04 13.54 -13.98
N GLU A 382 -20.95 12.59 -13.76
CA GLU A 382 -22.34 12.85 -13.35
C GLU A 382 -22.38 13.05 -11.84
N GLN A 383 -22.41 14.30 -11.42
CA GLN A 383 -22.45 14.63 -10.01
C GLN A 383 -23.84 14.43 -9.44
N PRO A 384 -23.98 13.94 -8.19
CA PRO A 384 -25.27 13.87 -7.51
C PRO A 384 -25.89 15.26 -7.38
N GLU A 385 -27.20 15.35 -7.44
CA GLU A 385 -27.90 16.63 -7.31
C GLU A 385 -27.54 17.35 -6.01
N GLY A 386 -27.08 18.59 -6.12
CA GLY A 386 -26.67 19.42 -5.00
C GLY A 386 -25.30 19.07 -4.39
N TYR A 387 -24.54 18.16 -5.01
CA TYR A 387 -23.20 17.76 -4.56
C TYR A 387 -22.17 17.91 -5.69
N THR A 388 -20.94 18.11 -5.31
CA THR A 388 -19.80 18.21 -6.21
C THR A 388 -18.72 17.22 -5.77
N PHE A 389 -18.23 16.37 -6.68
CA PHE A 389 -17.11 15.47 -6.40
C PHE A 389 -15.85 16.26 -6.06
N PHE A 390 -15.18 15.84 -5.00
CA PHE A 390 -13.91 16.40 -4.55
C PHE A 390 -12.78 15.64 -5.26
N ASN A 391 -12.36 16.18 -6.38
CA ASN A 391 -11.43 15.52 -7.29
C ASN A 391 -9.99 16.02 -7.11
N GLY A 392 -9.02 15.14 -7.38
CA GLY A 392 -7.62 15.49 -7.53
C GLY A 392 -7.00 14.74 -8.70
N ASP A 393 -5.92 15.24 -9.27
CA ASP A 393 -5.10 14.52 -10.24
C ASP A 393 -4.14 13.55 -9.55
N SER A 394 -4.27 13.50 -8.28
CA SER A 394 -3.24 13.05 -7.39
C SER A 394 -3.10 11.57 -7.36
N LYS A 395 -1.91 11.19 -7.23
CA LYS A 395 -1.51 9.98 -6.57
C LYS A 395 -1.97 10.05 -5.11
N ALA A 396 -3.22 9.66 -4.84
CA ALA A 396 -3.66 9.32 -3.49
C ALA A 396 -3.05 7.95 -3.18
N GLU A 397 -1.87 7.90 -2.60
CA GLU A 397 -1.14 6.65 -2.47
C GLU A 397 -1.55 5.87 -1.23
N HIS A 398 -0.88 6.06 -0.11
CA HIS A 398 -1.21 5.22 1.04
C HIS A 398 -2.32 5.83 1.92
N PRO A 399 -3.43 5.10 2.15
CA PRO A 399 -4.31 5.33 3.28
C PRO A 399 -3.77 4.63 4.52
N ALA A 400 -4.15 5.13 5.70
CA ALA A 400 -3.90 4.47 6.97
C ALA A 400 -5.17 4.48 7.83
N VAL A 401 -5.61 3.30 8.24
CA VAL A 401 -6.80 3.14 9.07
C VAL A 401 -6.52 3.53 10.52
N ASP A 402 -7.52 4.09 11.19
CA ASP A 402 -7.48 4.32 12.63
C ASP A 402 -7.22 2.98 13.35
N PRO A 403 -6.17 2.88 14.17
CA PRO A 403 -5.90 1.66 14.92
C PRO A 403 -6.95 1.35 15.99
N ASP A 404 -7.81 2.29 16.37
CA ASP A 404 -9.01 2.02 17.15
C ASP A 404 -10.08 1.40 16.25
N ILE A 405 -10.12 0.08 16.20
CA ILE A 405 -11.02 -0.69 15.33
C ILE A 405 -12.52 -0.44 15.60
N THR A 406 -12.87 0.25 16.68
CA THR A 406 -14.26 0.65 16.95
C THR A 406 -14.68 1.91 16.21
N ARG A 407 -13.71 2.62 15.61
CA ARG A 407 -13.93 3.82 14.81
C ARG A 407 -13.79 3.52 13.33
N THR A 408 -14.51 4.27 12.52
CA THR A 408 -14.55 4.12 11.06
C THR A 408 -13.88 5.31 10.39
N ARG A 409 -12.58 5.46 10.66
CA ARG A 409 -11.78 6.60 10.21
C ARG A 409 -10.53 6.14 9.50
N TYR A 410 -10.07 6.95 8.56
CA TYR A 410 -8.76 6.79 7.94
C TYR A 410 -8.16 8.14 7.57
N VAL A 411 -6.87 8.14 7.35
CA VAL A 411 -6.11 9.26 6.78
C VAL A 411 -5.55 8.85 5.41
N GLN A 412 -5.38 9.83 4.53
CA GLN A 412 -4.94 9.64 3.15
C GLN A 412 -3.88 10.69 2.81
N ASN A 413 -2.71 10.27 2.37
CA ASN A 413 -1.73 11.17 1.80
C ASN A 413 -1.99 11.48 0.33
N MET A 414 -1.39 12.58 -0.13
CA MET A 414 -1.54 13.10 -1.49
C MET A 414 -0.16 13.39 -2.06
N THR A 415 0.41 12.43 -2.78
CA THR A 415 1.82 12.42 -3.16
C THR A 415 2.21 13.57 -4.07
N ASN A 416 1.45 13.85 -5.12
CA ASN A 416 1.84 14.84 -6.12
C ASN A 416 1.98 16.27 -5.57
N LYS A 417 1.19 16.63 -4.56
CA LYS A 417 1.20 17.98 -3.97
C LYS A 417 1.66 18.01 -2.54
N GLY A 418 1.68 16.87 -1.90
CA GLY A 418 1.86 16.74 -0.46
C GLY A 418 0.54 16.94 0.29
N GLY A 419 0.62 16.81 1.60
CA GLY A 419 -0.53 16.96 2.49
C GLY A 419 -1.19 15.63 2.86
N ILE A 420 -2.00 15.70 3.92
CA ILE A 420 -2.78 14.57 4.43
C ILE A 420 -4.21 15.03 4.70
N LEU A 421 -5.17 14.24 4.21
CA LEU A 421 -6.59 14.38 4.53
C LEU A 421 -7.02 13.26 5.48
N GLY A 422 -7.97 13.54 6.35
CA GLY A 422 -8.61 12.54 7.22
C GLY A 422 -10.09 12.46 6.94
N PHE A 423 -10.67 11.27 7.09
CA PHE A 423 -12.09 10.99 6.87
C PHE A 423 -12.67 10.18 8.03
N ASP A 424 -13.86 10.57 8.47
CA ASP A 424 -14.64 9.89 9.50
C ASP A 424 -16.03 9.57 8.95
N PHE A 425 -16.35 8.29 8.86
CA PHE A 425 -17.66 7.80 8.41
C PHE A 425 -18.72 7.82 9.51
N GLY A 426 -18.34 8.11 10.76
CA GLY A 426 -19.25 8.10 11.89
C GLY A 426 -19.85 6.71 12.13
N ASN A 427 -21.17 6.62 12.19
CA ASN A 427 -21.88 5.34 12.34
C ASN A 427 -22.19 4.75 10.96
N ILE A 428 -21.19 4.15 10.32
CA ILE A 428 -21.32 3.55 8.98
C ILE A 428 -22.30 2.36 9.00
N GLY A 429 -22.35 1.57 10.08
CA GLY A 429 -23.27 0.44 10.22
C GLY A 429 -24.73 0.89 10.09
N ALA A 430 -25.12 2.00 10.72
CA ALA A 430 -26.47 2.53 10.57
C ALA A 430 -26.78 2.99 9.14
N ALA A 431 -25.80 3.51 8.41
CA ALA A 431 -25.98 3.84 7.00
C ALA A 431 -26.17 2.59 6.13
N LEU A 432 -25.42 1.53 6.41
CA LEU A 432 -25.56 0.24 5.73
C LEU A 432 -26.89 -0.46 6.07
N ASP A 433 -27.36 -0.39 7.31
CA ASP A 433 -28.67 -0.90 7.72
C ASP A 433 -29.82 -0.30 6.89
N THR A 434 -29.72 0.99 6.50
CA THR A 434 -30.74 1.66 5.70
C THR A 434 -30.82 1.16 4.26
N ALA A 435 -29.78 0.48 3.77
CA ALA A 435 -29.76 -0.11 2.44
C ALA A 435 -30.66 -1.34 2.31
N ASN A 436 -31.12 -1.89 3.44
CA ASN A 436 -32.11 -2.95 3.51
C ASN A 436 -31.76 -4.18 2.64
N GLY A 437 -30.51 -4.61 2.71
CA GLY A 437 -30.01 -5.79 1.98
C GLY A 437 -29.61 -5.53 0.53
N ASP A 438 -29.38 -4.27 0.17
CA ASP A 438 -28.81 -3.83 -1.11
C ASP A 438 -27.60 -2.91 -0.86
N LEU A 439 -26.99 -2.40 -1.91
CA LEU A 439 -25.90 -1.42 -1.80
C LEU A 439 -26.47 -0.04 -1.38
N PRO A 440 -25.80 0.69 -0.47
CA PRO A 440 -26.32 1.94 0.05
C PRO A 440 -26.36 3.05 -1.03
N GLU A 441 -27.28 3.98 -0.87
CA GLU A 441 -27.38 5.15 -1.75
C GLU A 441 -26.16 6.08 -1.59
N PHE A 442 -25.60 6.16 -0.40
CA PHE A 442 -24.38 6.88 -0.07
C PHE A 442 -23.83 6.43 1.28
N LEU A 443 -22.57 6.76 1.55
CA LEU A 443 -21.97 6.66 2.89
C LEU A 443 -21.69 8.08 3.40
N PRO A 444 -22.11 8.44 4.64
CA PRO A 444 -21.75 9.73 5.23
C PRO A 444 -20.26 9.77 5.52
N ALA A 445 -19.65 10.94 5.39
CA ALA A 445 -18.30 11.17 5.83
C ALA A 445 -18.07 12.64 6.15
N SER A 446 -17.32 12.92 7.21
CA SER A 446 -16.71 14.21 7.48
C SER A 446 -15.23 14.15 7.16
N GLY A 447 -14.67 15.28 6.72
CA GLY A 447 -13.27 15.36 6.35
C GLY A 447 -12.52 16.42 7.14
N ILE A 448 -11.22 16.22 7.25
CA ILE A 448 -10.29 17.16 7.85
C ILE A 448 -8.99 17.21 7.06
N ARG A 449 -8.41 18.40 6.94
CA ARG A 449 -7.05 18.58 6.45
C ARG A 449 -6.07 18.47 7.62
N VAL A 450 -5.42 17.32 7.72
CA VAL A 450 -4.46 17.00 8.79
C VAL A 450 -3.17 17.77 8.59
N VAL A 451 -2.65 17.78 7.37
CA VAL A 451 -1.46 18.54 6.95
C VAL A 451 -1.74 19.22 5.61
N ALA A 452 -1.52 20.52 5.55
CA ALA A 452 -1.63 21.29 4.31
C ALA A 452 -0.37 21.16 3.45
N ALA A 453 -0.53 21.31 2.14
CA ALA A 453 0.56 21.28 1.17
C ALA A 453 1.14 22.68 0.93
N VAL A 454 1.51 23.38 2.00
CA VAL A 454 2.07 24.74 1.94
C VAL A 454 3.39 24.82 2.68
N ASP A 455 4.26 25.74 2.28
CA ASP A 455 5.53 25.97 2.95
C ASP A 455 5.30 26.33 4.43
N GLY A 456 6.07 25.72 5.30
CA GLY A 456 5.96 25.93 6.74
C GLY A 456 4.81 25.18 7.43
N ALA A 457 4.01 24.40 6.69
CA ALA A 457 2.96 23.56 7.29
C ALA A 457 3.53 22.46 8.19
N LEU A 458 4.79 22.10 8.00
CA LEU A 458 5.44 21.03 8.76
C LEU A 458 6.90 21.40 9.06
N THR A 459 7.32 21.18 10.31
CA THR A 459 8.71 21.25 10.75
C THR A 459 9.10 19.90 11.35
N LEU A 460 10.14 19.27 10.81
CA LEU A 460 10.66 18.01 11.33
C LEU A 460 11.83 18.28 12.28
N LYS A 461 11.72 17.78 13.50
CA LYS A 461 12.80 17.81 14.49
C LYS A 461 13.90 16.81 14.07
N THR A 462 15.13 17.26 14.17
CA THR A 462 16.36 16.48 13.94
C THR A 462 17.28 16.55 15.15
N GLY A 463 18.45 15.91 15.08
CA GLY A 463 19.43 15.84 16.17
C GLY A 463 20.18 17.11 16.52
N GLY A 464 19.81 18.25 15.95
CA GLY A 464 20.36 19.55 16.35
C GLY A 464 21.27 20.22 15.33
N GLU A 465 21.22 21.55 15.33
CA GLU A 465 21.87 22.42 14.36
C GLU A 465 23.40 22.41 14.41
N GLY A 466 23.99 21.96 15.50
CA GLY A 466 25.45 21.97 15.69
C GLY A 466 26.20 20.73 15.25
N ALA A 467 25.50 19.67 14.96
CA ALA A 467 26.11 18.36 14.73
C ALA A 467 26.61 18.15 13.30
N VAL A 468 26.22 19.02 12.38
CA VAL A 468 26.46 18.83 10.96
C VAL A 468 27.31 19.93 10.40
N LYS A 469 28.52 19.59 10.04
CA LYS A 469 29.43 20.48 9.29
C LYS A 469 29.44 20.06 7.82
N GLY A 470 28.53 20.61 7.06
CA GLY A 470 28.40 20.25 5.65
C GLY A 470 27.77 18.87 5.44
N GLY A 471 27.45 18.53 4.25
CA GLY A 471 26.83 17.26 3.90
C GLY A 471 25.30 17.31 3.96
N SER A 472 24.68 16.16 3.90
CA SER A 472 23.23 16.01 3.74
C SER A 472 22.42 16.56 4.91
N ALA A 473 22.94 16.48 6.14
CA ALA A 473 22.20 16.94 7.31
C ALA A 473 21.96 18.46 7.34
N ALA A 474 22.91 19.27 6.85
CA ALA A 474 22.69 20.72 6.73
C ALA A 474 21.51 21.02 5.78
N ILE A 475 21.40 20.26 4.70
CA ILE A 475 20.29 20.37 3.76
C ILE A 475 18.98 19.92 4.38
N HIS A 476 19.02 18.89 5.22
CA HIS A 476 17.82 18.42 5.92
C HIS A 476 17.28 19.47 6.88
N VAL A 477 18.15 20.13 7.64
CA VAL A 477 17.72 21.20 8.55
C VAL A 477 17.01 22.31 7.80
N GLU A 478 17.50 22.68 6.63
CA GLU A 478 16.83 23.68 5.79
C GLU A 478 15.51 23.17 5.21
N LYS A 479 15.51 21.96 4.67
CA LYS A 479 14.33 21.37 4.02
C LYS A 479 13.26 20.90 5.00
N ASN A 480 13.60 20.63 6.25
CA ASN A 480 12.64 20.33 7.30
C ASN A 480 11.64 21.47 7.58
N LYS A 481 11.91 22.66 7.09
CA LYS A 481 10.98 23.79 7.11
C LYS A 481 10.04 23.81 5.92
N ALA A 482 10.29 23.00 4.92
CA ALA A 482 9.44 22.90 3.74
C ALA A 482 8.19 22.05 4.04
N ALA A 483 7.24 22.12 3.12
CA ALA A 483 6.08 21.23 3.11
C ALA A 483 6.50 19.75 3.00
N MET A 484 5.55 18.85 3.20
CA MET A 484 5.70 17.45 2.82
C MET A 484 6.06 17.35 1.34
N VAL A 485 6.97 16.46 1.01
CA VAL A 485 7.42 16.25 -0.36
C VAL A 485 7.12 14.81 -0.75
N ALA A 486 6.25 14.63 -1.73
CA ALA A 486 5.87 13.32 -2.25
C ALA A 486 5.61 12.28 -1.13
N PRO A 487 4.69 12.52 -0.18
CA PRO A 487 4.37 11.53 0.83
C PRO A 487 3.73 10.32 0.17
N ASP A 488 4.29 9.15 0.44
CA ASP A 488 3.90 7.87 -0.11
C ASP A 488 3.42 6.92 0.99
N GLY A 489 4.33 6.20 1.64
CA GLY A 489 3.98 5.31 2.75
C GLY A 489 3.29 6.06 3.89
N LEU A 490 2.19 5.50 4.40
CA LEU A 490 1.46 6.05 5.54
C LEU A 490 0.98 4.92 6.43
N TYR A 491 1.21 5.06 7.75
CA TYR A 491 0.76 4.12 8.74
C TYR A 491 0.31 4.84 10.01
N TRP A 492 -0.86 4.49 10.53
CA TRP A 492 -1.37 5.06 11.78
C TRP A 492 -1.20 4.04 12.91
N THR A 493 -0.56 4.44 13.99
CA THR A 493 -0.32 3.59 15.16
C THR A 493 -0.70 4.31 16.44
N LYS A 494 -1.26 3.57 17.39
CA LYS A 494 -1.66 4.08 18.70
C LYS A 494 -0.91 3.33 19.79
N HIS A 495 -0.23 4.08 20.61
CA HIS A 495 0.56 3.59 21.72
C HIS A 495 -0.03 4.03 23.04
N LYS A 496 0.55 3.57 24.15
CA LYS A 496 0.17 3.99 25.50
C LYS A 496 0.28 5.50 25.68
N ASP A 497 1.33 6.10 25.11
CA ASP A 497 1.71 7.49 25.34
C ASP A 497 1.17 8.45 24.27
N GLY A 498 0.52 7.96 23.24
CA GLY A 498 -0.01 8.79 22.16
C GLY A 498 -0.36 8.04 20.90
N SER A 499 -0.79 8.79 19.90
CA SER A 499 -1.12 8.31 18.58
C SER A 499 -0.23 9.01 17.55
N PHE A 500 0.21 8.25 16.54
CA PHE A 500 1.24 8.71 15.59
C PHE A 500 0.92 8.27 14.18
N LEU A 501 1.20 9.18 13.22
CA LEU A 501 1.28 8.84 11.80
C LEU A 501 2.76 8.66 11.43
N ILE A 502 3.10 7.53 10.88
CA ILE A 502 4.41 7.31 10.24
C ILE A 502 4.24 7.64 8.77
N VAL A 503 5.07 8.55 8.27
CA VAL A 503 5.02 9.06 6.91
C VAL A 503 6.33 8.78 6.22
N ASP A 504 6.25 8.28 5.01
CA ASP A 504 7.36 7.99 4.12
C ASP A 504 7.27 8.85 2.87
N GLU A 505 8.40 9.23 2.29
CA GLU A 505 8.45 10.01 1.06
C GLU A 505 8.99 9.19 -0.10
N ASP A 506 8.37 9.38 -1.27
CA ASP A 506 8.82 8.85 -2.55
C ASP A 506 9.94 9.73 -3.13
N SER A 507 10.59 9.22 -4.14
CA SER A 507 11.80 9.75 -4.75
C SER A 507 11.64 11.13 -5.41
N GLY A 508 12.75 11.80 -5.59
CA GLY A 508 12.85 13.05 -6.32
C GLY A 508 13.58 14.16 -5.59
N ASN A 509 13.98 13.95 -4.35
CA ASN A 509 14.61 14.96 -3.52
C ASN A 509 16.14 14.86 -3.52
N ASP A 510 16.82 15.98 -3.75
CA ASP A 510 18.28 16.05 -3.67
C ASP A 510 18.83 15.73 -2.28
N PHE A 511 18.05 15.94 -1.24
CA PHE A 511 18.42 15.64 0.14
C PHE A 511 18.14 14.18 0.54
N GLY A 512 17.49 13.39 -0.31
CA GLY A 512 17.06 12.02 -0.03
C GLY A 512 15.61 11.95 0.41
N GLU A 513 15.15 10.72 0.65
CA GLU A 513 13.78 10.45 1.04
C GLU A 513 13.66 10.34 2.55
N ARG A 514 12.66 10.99 3.12
CA ARG A 514 12.48 11.09 4.56
C ARG A 514 11.48 10.05 5.07
N LYS A 515 11.81 9.46 6.22
CA LYS A 515 10.84 8.72 7.05
C LYS A 515 10.69 9.48 8.35
N TYR A 516 9.47 9.86 8.69
CA TYR A 516 9.20 10.67 9.88
C TYR A 516 7.89 10.30 10.55
N VAL A 517 7.69 10.81 11.75
CA VAL A 517 6.49 10.56 12.53
C VAL A 517 5.84 11.86 12.96
N LEU A 518 4.52 11.89 12.87
CA LEU A 518 3.67 13.01 13.25
C LEU A 518 2.79 12.59 14.43
N PRO A 519 2.93 13.22 15.61
CA PRO A 519 1.96 13.05 16.69
C PRO A 519 0.58 13.57 16.27
N ILE A 520 -0.45 12.75 16.48
CA ILE A 520 -1.82 13.03 16.06
C ILE A 520 -2.79 12.92 17.24
N ASN A 521 -3.77 13.82 17.31
CA ASN A 521 -4.88 13.73 18.25
C ASN A 521 -5.91 12.70 17.81
N GLU A 522 -6.19 11.74 18.65
CA GLU A 522 -7.18 10.71 18.36
C GLU A 522 -8.62 11.24 18.29
N SER A 523 -8.90 12.38 18.93
CA SER A 523 -10.26 12.92 18.97
C SER A 523 -10.72 13.45 17.61
N ASP A 524 -9.84 14.10 16.87
CA ASP A 524 -10.17 14.89 15.69
C ASP A 524 -9.19 14.77 14.51
N MET A 525 -8.20 13.88 14.61
CA MET A 525 -7.16 13.65 13.59
C MET A 525 -6.27 14.88 13.30
N THR A 526 -6.24 15.89 14.15
CA THR A 526 -5.30 17.02 14.02
C THR A 526 -3.91 16.64 14.54
N LEU A 527 -2.88 17.37 14.13
CA LEU A 527 -1.56 17.22 14.73
C LEU A 527 -1.60 17.66 16.20
N SER A 528 -1.11 16.80 17.11
CA SER A 528 -1.10 17.12 18.56
C SER A 528 -0.03 18.15 18.93
N GLU A 529 1.06 18.21 18.17
CA GLU A 529 2.03 19.30 18.19
C GLU A 529 1.87 20.09 16.89
N ALA A 530 1.49 21.35 17.01
CA ALA A 530 1.22 22.19 15.83
C ALA A 530 2.41 22.20 14.87
N ASN A 531 2.17 21.74 13.64
CA ASN A 531 3.13 21.73 12.55
C ASN A 531 4.47 21.03 12.86
N THR A 532 4.47 20.03 13.78
CA THR A 532 5.71 19.40 14.22
C THR A 532 5.69 17.90 14.02
N GLY A 533 6.81 17.37 13.50
CA GLY A 533 7.10 15.94 13.42
C GLY A 533 8.54 15.64 13.82
N TYR A 534 8.88 14.36 13.81
CA TYR A 534 10.20 13.86 14.20
C TYR A 534 10.81 13.08 13.05
N LEU A 535 11.95 13.53 12.51
CA LEU A 535 12.65 12.84 11.43
C LEU A 535 13.32 11.58 11.99
N LEU A 536 12.85 10.42 11.54
CA LEU A 536 13.35 9.12 11.97
C LEU A 536 14.60 8.70 11.21
N GLY A 537 14.60 8.92 9.90
CA GLY A 537 15.69 8.50 9.04
C GLY A 537 15.60 9.07 7.63
N LEU A 538 16.60 8.74 6.84
CA LEU A 538 16.78 9.21 5.49
C LEU A 538 17.35 8.10 4.60
N ALA A 539 16.83 7.98 3.40
CA ALA A 539 17.38 7.12 2.36
C ALA A 539 17.89 7.94 1.18
N GLY A 540 19.01 7.52 0.59
CA GLY A 540 19.57 8.17 -0.60
C GLY A 540 20.09 9.59 -0.35
N GLY A 541 19.88 10.46 -1.33
CA GLY A 541 20.28 11.86 -1.27
C GLY A 541 21.70 12.15 -1.79
N LYS A 542 21.86 13.22 -2.58
CA LYS A 542 23.14 13.63 -3.17
C LYS A 542 24.23 13.91 -2.15
N HIS A 543 23.84 14.23 -0.96
CA HIS A 543 24.74 14.67 0.11
C HIS A 543 25.03 13.56 1.12
N SER A 544 24.50 12.37 0.92
CA SER A 544 24.85 11.23 1.77
C SER A 544 26.32 10.86 1.61
N SER A 545 26.95 10.40 2.67
CA SER A 545 28.37 9.99 2.63
C SER A 545 28.62 8.85 1.63
N ARG A 546 27.64 7.97 1.44
CA ARG A 546 27.72 6.89 0.45
C ARG A 546 27.66 7.39 -0.96
N TYR A 547 26.78 8.32 -1.25
CA TYR A 547 26.72 8.95 -2.57
C TYR A 547 28.02 9.71 -2.87
N GLN A 548 28.55 10.47 -1.90
CA GLN A 548 29.81 11.21 -2.05
C GLN A 548 31.04 10.29 -2.15
N ALA A 549 31.02 9.16 -1.47
CA ALA A 549 32.09 8.14 -1.62
C ALA A 549 32.08 7.48 -3.01
N GLY A 550 31.07 7.75 -3.78
CA GLY A 550 30.90 7.22 -5.13
C GLY A 550 30.19 5.87 -5.15
N ALA A 551 29.43 5.67 -6.18
CA ALA A 551 28.71 4.43 -6.45
C ALA A 551 29.64 3.19 -6.47
N SER A 552 30.91 3.39 -6.80
CA SER A 552 31.91 2.33 -6.80
C SER A 552 32.10 1.65 -5.44
N ALA A 553 31.92 2.38 -4.34
CA ALA A 553 32.04 1.81 -2.98
C ALA A 553 30.92 0.82 -2.65
N LEU A 554 29.80 0.88 -3.37
CA LEU A 554 28.62 0.04 -3.20
C LEU A 554 28.28 -0.76 -4.47
N GLY A 555 29.23 -0.87 -5.40
CA GLY A 555 28.99 -1.54 -6.66
C GLY A 555 28.01 -0.83 -7.58
N GLY A 556 27.82 0.47 -7.43
CA GLY A 556 26.93 1.26 -8.27
C GLY A 556 25.45 1.22 -7.91
N ALA A 557 25.08 0.45 -6.90
CA ALA A 557 23.67 0.28 -6.50
C ALA A 557 22.98 1.58 -6.06
N PHE A 558 23.73 2.62 -5.69
CA PHE A 558 23.24 3.92 -5.26
C PHE A 558 23.80 5.07 -6.10
N SER A 559 23.93 4.86 -7.38
CA SER A 559 24.49 5.86 -8.30
C SER A 559 23.59 7.08 -8.51
N LYS A 560 22.28 6.94 -8.25
CA LYS A 560 21.31 8.03 -8.32
C LYS A 560 20.75 8.33 -6.94
N ALA A 561 21.12 9.48 -6.42
CA ALA A 561 20.70 9.96 -5.13
C ALA A 561 19.17 10.13 -4.97
N THR A 562 18.49 10.36 -6.08
CA THR A 562 17.07 10.68 -6.14
C THR A 562 16.18 9.49 -6.51
N THR A 563 16.68 8.27 -6.38
CA THR A 563 15.99 7.05 -6.79
C THR A 563 15.76 6.08 -5.63
N SER A 564 15.81 6.57 -4.41
CA SER A 564 15.41 5.83 -3.22
C SER A 564 14.01 6.23 -2.81
N GLU A 565 13.32 5.34 -2.11
CA GLU A 565 11.98 5.55 -1.59
C GLU A 565 11.80 4.76 -0.31
N PHE A 566 11.21 5.38 0.70
CA PHE A 566 10.62 4.64 1.80
C PHE A 566 9.17 4.34 1.48
N SER A 567 8.73 3.11 1.72
CA SER A 567 7.41 2.66 1.30
C SER A 567 6.70 1.84 2.38
N GLY A 568 6.12 2.54 3.31
CA GLY A 568 5.25 1.98 4.33
C GLY A 568 5.93 1.46 5.59
N SER A 569 5.09 1.06 6.52
CA SER A 569 5.44 0.51 7.82
C SER A 569 4.37 -0.46 8.30
N TRP A 570 4.76 -1.39 9.18
CA TRP A 570 3.85 -2.32 9.85
C TRP A 570 4.28 -2.50 11.29
N ASN A 571 3.32 -2.38 12.23
CA ASN A 571 3.60 -2.58 13.65
C ASN A 571 3.61 -4.08 13.97
N VAL A 572 4.75 -4.59 14.43
CA VAL A 572 4.93 -5.99 14.81
C VAL A 572 4.98 -6.20 16.33
N THR A 573 4.67 -5.17 17.09
CA THR A 573 4.79 -5.19 18.55
C THR A 573 3.97 -6.30 19.19
N ALA A 574 2.72 -6.49 18.77
CA ALA A 574 1.89 -7.55 19.35
C ALA A 574 2.46 -8.95 19.08
N LEU A 575 3.13 -9.13 17.94
CA LEU A 575 3.76 -10.40 17.57
C LEU A 575 5.04 -10.68 18.40
N THR A 576 5.67 -9.65 18.93
CA THR A 576 6.95 -9.71 19.66
C THR A 576 6.82 -9.42 21.15
N ALA A 577 5.62 -9.02 21.59
CA ALA A 577 5.35 -8.69 22.98
C ALA A 577 5.33 -9.92 23.88
N LYS A 578 5.89 -9.77 25.07
CA LYS A 578 5.82 -10.75 26.13
C LYS A 578 4.80 -10.37 27.18
N LYS A 579 4.22 -11.38 27.81
CA LYS A 579 3.15 -11.23 28.80
C LYS A 579 3.69 -10.99 30.20
N GLY A 580 2.95 -10.15 30.93
CA GLY A 580 3.11 -9.95 32.38
C GLY A 580 4.29 -9.08 32.77
N PRO A 581 4.44 -8.81 34.07
CA PRO A 581 5.52 -7.99 34.56
C PRO A 581 6.86 -8.70 34.33
N PHE A 582 7.84 -7.94 33.85
CA PHE A 582 9.19 -8.40 33.56
C PHE A 582 9.28 -9.54 32.54
N ASP A 583 8.34 -9.63 31.57
CA ASP A 583 8.35 -10.62 30.49
C ASP A 583 8.31 -12.09 30.96
N MET A 584 7.77 -12.35 32.12
CA MET A 584 7.88 -13.65 32.80
C MET A 584 7.04 -14.78 32.18
N PHE A 585 6.05 -14.47 31.37
CA PHE A 585 5.08 -15.45 30.87
C PHE A 585 5.24 -15.80 29.38
N GLY A 586 6.38 -15.44 28.78
CA GLY A 586 6.63 -15.67 27.35
C GLY A 586 5.80 -14.79 26.42
N PHE A 587 5.84 -15.08 25.13
CA PHE A 587 5.07 -14.34 24.11
C PHE A 587 3.56 -14.63 24.20
N TYR A 588 2.75 -13.71 23.71
CA TYR A 588 1.35 -14.02 23.40
C TYR A 588 1.27 -15.08 22.30
N SER A 589 0.42 -16.09 22.45
CA SER A 589 0.12 -17.01 21.35
C SER A 589 -0.74 -16.34 20.27
N ALA A 590 -0.85 -16.95 19.10
CA ALA A 590 -1.73 -16.46 18.04
C ALA A 590 -3.19 -16.35 18.52
N ASP A 591 -3.69 -17.35 19.26
CA ASP A 591 -5.05 -17.34 19.82
C ASP A 591 -5.22 -16.23 20.87
N GLU A 592 -4.21 -15.98 21.70
CA GLU A 592 -4.25 -14.90 22.68
C GLU A 592 -4.22 -13.52 22.03
N ILE A 593 -3.47 -13.34 20.93
CA ILE A 593 -3.48 -12.10 20.15
C ILE A 593 -4.86 -11.89 19.52
N ALA A 594 -5.41 -12.91 18.89
CA ALA A 594 -6.74 -12.86 18.29
C ALA A 594 -7.84 -12.57 19.34
N GLY A 595 -7.78 -13.23 20.50
CA GLY A 595 -8.76 -13.05 21.57
C GLY A 595 -8.64 -11.72 22.33
N THR A 596 -7.41 -11.19 22.46
CA THR A 596 -7.17 -9.90 23.15
C THR A 596 -7.38 -8.72 22.20
N GLY A 597 -7.05 -8.91 20.92
CA GLY A 597 -6.94 -7.88 19.91
C GLY A 597 -5.53 -7.28 19.86
N GLU A 598 -4.92 -7.32 18.69
CA GLU A 598 -3.57 -6.85 18.47
C GLU A 598 -3.36 -5.40 18.94
N GLN A 599 -4.28 -4.52 18.57
CA GLN A 599 -4.20 -3.11 18.93
C GLN A 599 -4.27 -2.88 20.45
N LYS A 600 -5.02 -3.70 21.17
CA LYS A 600 -5.10 -3.60 22.63
C LYS A 600 -3.77 -3.99 23.31
N ILE A 601 -3.06 -4.96 22.75
CA ILE A 601 -1.72 -5.33 23.21
C ILE A 601 -0.75 -4.16 22.95
N ILE A 602 -0.77 -3.61 21.74
CA ILE A 602 0.09 -2.48 21.34
C ILE A 602 -0.12 -1.28 22.28
N GLN A 603 -1.36 -0.91 22.55
CA GLN A 603 -1.69 0.20 23.45
C GLN A 603 -1.20 0.03 24.88
N GLY A 604 -0.92 -1.19 25.32
CA GLY A 604 -0.36 -1.49 26.63
C GLY A 604 1.15 -1.30 26.73
N ILE A 605 1.83 -1.04 25.62
CA ILE A 605 3.30 -1.00 25.53
C ILE A 605 3.78 0.43 25.28
N ASP A 606 4.83 0.83 26.00
CA ASP A 606 5.41 2.18 25.87
C ASP A 606 5.93 2.41 24.45
N THR A 607 5.84 3.65 23.97
CA THR A 607 6.21 4.03 22.60
C THR A 607 7.63 3.55 22.21
N LYS A 608 8.60 3.74 23.08
CA LYS A 608 10.00 3.32 22.86
C LYS A 608 10.23 1.81 22.74
N ASP A 609 9.29 1.00 23.26
CA ASP A 609 9.38 -0.47 23.27
C ASP A 609 8.56 -1.10 22.13
N GLN A 610 7.94 -0.27 21.28
CA GLN A 610 7.24 -0.70 20.08
C GLN A 610 8.24 -1.08 18.99
N LEU A 611 7.90 -2.10 18.22
CA LEU A 611 8.71 -2.60 17.11
C LEU A 611 7.92 -2.58 15.80
N PHE A 612 8.58 -2.10 14.76
CA PHE A 612 8.01 -1.99 13.41
C PHE A 612 8.91 -2.68 12.40
N ILE A 613 8.32 -3.04 11.26
CA ILE A 613 9.04 -3.28 10.02
C ILE A 613 8.70 -2.20 9.01
N GLY A 614 9.61 -1.98 8.08
CA GLY A 614 9.43 -1.07 6.96
C GLY A 614 10.31 -1.51 5.80
N VAL A 615 10.12 -0.86 4.67
CA VAL A 615 10.89 -1.13 3.45
C VAL A 615 11.50 0.15 2.91
N VAL A 616 12.62 -0.02 2.20
CA VAL A 616 13.25 1.04 1.42
C VAL A 616 13.58 0.50 0.05
N GLN A 617 13.11 1.17 -0.98
CA GLN A 617 13.48 0.91 -2.37
C GLN A 617 14.84 1.55 -2.66
N ALA A 618 15.67 0.84 -3.40
CA ALA A 618 16.84 1.39 -4.05
C ALA A 618 16.67 1.16 -5.55
N ARG A 619 16.13 2.15 -6.24
CA ARG A 619 15.98 2.14 -7.70
C ARG A 619 17.36 2.30 -8.31
N GLY A 620 18.17 1.25 -8.13
CA GLY A 620 19.55 1.21 -8.53
C GLY A 620 19.68 1.09 -10.02
N GLU A 621 20.77 1.62 -10.49
CA GLU A 621 21.27 1.29 -11.81
C GLU A 621 22.22 0.10 -11.74
N SER A 622 22.55 -0.36 -12.94
CA SER A 622 23.47 -1.48 -13.15
C SER A 622 24.72 -1.41 -12.28
N GLY A 623 24.90 -2.35 -11.37
CA GLY A 623 26.11 -2.53 -10.57
C GLY A 623 25.87 -3.22 -9.24
N GLY A 624 26.88 -3.81 -8.66
CA GLY A 624 26.83 -4.48 -7.35
C GLY A 624 25.98 -5.73 -7.29
N ALA A 625 25.60 -6.13 -6.08
CA ALA A 625 24.91 -7.40 -5.80
C ALA A 625 23.60 -7.55 -6.59
N VAL A 626 22.86 -6.46 -6.81
CA VAL A 626 21.63 -6.48 -7.60
C VAL A 626 21.91 -6.82 -9.07
N ALA A 627 22.93 -6.18 -9.66
CA ALA A 627 23.33 -6.46 -11.05
C ALA A 627 23.95 -7.86 -11.20
N GLU A 628 24.67 -8.35 -10.17
CA GLU A 628 25.24 -9.71 -10.17
C GLU A 628 24.14 -10.77 -10.22
N GLN A 629 22.97 -10.46 -9.67
CA GLN A 629 21.77 -11.29 -9.77
C GLN A 629 20.99 -11.06 -11.07
N GLY A 630 21.51 -10.21 -11.98
CA GLY A 630 20.85 -9.91 -13.25
C GLY A 630 19.64 -8.98 -13.14
N ALA A 631 19.49 -8.28 -12.03
CA ALA A 631 18.40 -7.35 -11.79
C ALA A 631 18.89 -5.90 -11.79
N ASP A 632 17.98 -4.95 -11.87
CA ASP A 632 18.22 -3.50 -11.77
C ASP A 632 17.38 -2.82 -10.69
N ALA A 633 16.70 -3.63 -9.88
CA ALA A 633 15.93 -3.22 -8.74
C ALA A 633 16.57 -3.74 -7.46
N GLY A 634 16.45 -2.98 -6.40
CA GLY A 634 17.03 -3.33 -5.09
C GLY A 634 16.25 -2.71 -3.96
N GLY A 635 16.73 -2.95 -2.75
CA GLY A 635 16.13 -2.42 -1.54
C GLY A 635 16.36 -3.31 -0.34
N GLN A 636 15.76 -2.91 0.77
CA GLN A 636 15.85 -3.64 2.04
C GLN A 636 14.54 -3.63 2.78
N ILE A 637 14.30 -4.71 3.50
CA ILE A 637 13.30 -4.79 4.55
C ILE A 637 14.06 -4.61 5.87
N PHE A 638 13.53 -3.80 6.78
CA PHE A 638 14.21 -3.47 8.03
C PHE A 638 13.25 -3.46 9.22
N GLN A 639 13.81 -3.68 10.40
CA GLN A 639 13.17 -3.35 11.66
C GLN A 639 13.51 -1.93 12.07
N PHE A 640 12.59 -1.27 12.77
CA PHE A 640 12.86 0.00 13.44
C PHE A 640 11.99 0.19 14.69
N ASN A 641 12.42 1.09 15.55
CA ASN A 641 11.64 1.54 16.70
C ASN A 641 11.78 3.06 16.89
N PHE A 642 10.92 3.61 17.71
CA PHE A 642 11.07 4.99 18.19
C PHE A 642 11.97 5.05 19.43
N LYS A 643 12.63 6.19 19.61
CA LYS A 643 13.51 6.46 20.76
C LYS A 643 12.97 7.52 21.70
N PHE A 644 11.69 7.88 21.61
CA PHE A 644 11.08 8.91 22.44
C PHE A 644 9.78 8.42 23.11
#